data_3e90e33141ed85a187f3d121395ebef5
#
_entry.id   3e90e33141ed85a187f3d121395ebef5
#
_cell.length_a   1.000
_cell.length_b   1.000
_cell.length_c   1.000
_cell.angle_alpha   90.00
_cell.angle_beta   90.00
_cell.angle_gamma   90.00
#
_symmetry.space_group_name_H-M   'P 1'
#
loop_
_entity.id
_entity.type
_entity.pdbx_description
1 polymer ?
#
loop_
_entity_poly.entity_id
_entity_poly.type
_entity_poly.pdbx_seq_one_letter_code
_entity_poly.pdbx_strand_id
1 'polypeptide(L)'
;MQNYNPQDIEQIWQQKWTEQKISSPTFDDSKENFSIQLPPPNVTGNLHMGHAFNQTVMDTLARYARMCGKNTLWIPGTDHAGIATQIVVERQLEQQGFKRKEMHRSDFINKVWEWKEKSGGIIAEQIKRLGASISWEYEYFTMDAKMSNTVIEAFVKLYNDGLIYQGHRLVNWDPKLQTAISDLEVTSQEEQGFLWHISYALDEADDLKNITHLTVATTRPETLFGDTAVMINPQDERYSHLIGKLVKLPLTQRKIPIIADNYVDMEFGTGVVKVTPAHDFNDYAVGQRHNLNLINIFNLEASCNNNVSSEYIGLNRFEARKKVLYSLKEQGLLVKEQPHTLTVPRCERTGEIIEPMLTKQWFVDLTKETQENGKQGGLNAITKPALEAVTSNEIKIIPSQWQQTYEHWLNNIQDWCISRQLWWGHQIPAWYSQDKQQVFVARNLEEAKIQAQKSGYNGELVQDEDVLDTWFSSALVPFSSLDWINEPDADKNKLLKYFLPSSVLVTGYDIIFFWVARMVMMTKYFTHRNPFNTVYVHGLVRDADGKKMSKSEGNTLDPVDLIDGIDLDKLLQKRTTGLRRPDTAPQVIEKTKHTFPEGIPAFGTDALRFTFASLASLGRSINFDAKRCAGYRNFCNKLWNATRFVIMNVENKDYGQNFNQEQIAENLSFADVWMLNKLQNANNEVQQHFSAYRLDLAANTLYQLVWEEYCDWYLELAKVQMQKGNSDQAITTRYVLLYILEQILCLIHPIMPFITEELWHQIKSYTNKDGSIALQHYPKNVDLLQNINIISEIKQNYNEHMELMQTIIHGCRNLRSEMKIAPSEKIDLDIENKNSSDKLSILLPYIQTLAKISKINIYQEFLDSTLPIVALSDIALRFNIPVDIEEEKSRLNKEKIKLDQEIAKCSAKLTNPAFIDKAPKAVVEQEQIRLSNFNKKLEQIQQQLIQLR
;
A
#
# COMPACT_ATOMS: atom_id res chain seq x y z
N MET A 1 -5.59 -9.70 36.92
CA MET A 1 -5.26 -9.86 35.52
C MET A 1 -4.19 -10.94 35.29
N GLN A 2 -4.40 -11.88 34.36
CA GLN A 2 -3.40 -12.85 33.91
C GLN A 2 -2.32 -12.18 33.04
N ASN A 3 -1.34 -12.91 32.56
CA ASN A 3 -0.36 -12.38 31.60
C ASN A 3 -1.02 -12.16 30.23
N TYR A 4 -0.52 -11.17 29.49
CA TYR A 4 -1.03 -10.90 28.13
C TYR A 4 -0.79 -12.07 27.19
N ASN A 5 -1.86 -12.58 26.64
CA ASN A 5 -1.83 -13.55 25.54
C ASN A 5 -2.84 -13.13 24.47
N PRO A 6 -2.41 -12.73 23.27
CA PRO A 6 -3.33 -12.27 22.23
C PRO A 6 -4.33 -13.33 21.80
N GLN A 7 -3.95 -14.60 21.77
CA GLN A 7 -4.84 -15.70 21.35
C GLN A 7 -6.08 -15.85 22.25
N ASP A 8 -5.95 -15.54 23.53
CA ASP A 8 -7.04 -15.69 24.50
C ASP A 8 -8.11 -14.58 24.35
N ILE A 9 -7.73 -13.42 23.79
CA ILE A 9 -8.62 -12.25 23.71
C ILE A 9 -9.15 -11.97 22.32
N GLU A 10 -8.37 -12.23 21.27
CA GLU A 10 -8.71 -11.82 19.91
C GLU A 10 -9.95 -12.55 19.36
N GLN A 11 -10.07 -13.84 19.57
CA GLN A 11 -11.24 -14.61 19.11
C GLN A 11 -12.52 -14.22 19.86
N ILE A 12 -12.40 -13.97 21.17
CA ILE A 12 -13.54 -13.56 22.02
C ILE A 12 -14.09 -12.22 21.54
N TRP A 13 -13.22 -11.23 21.33
CA TRP A 13 -13.68 -9.90 20.92
C TRP A 13 -14.21 -9.87 19.50
N GLN A 14 -13.61 -10.62 18.59
CA GLN A 14 -14.11 -10.76 17.23
C GLN A 14 -15.56 -11.28 17.22
N GLN A 15 -15.85 -12.32 18.01
CA GLN A 15 -17.20 -12.87 18.11
C GLN A 15 -18.17 -11.84 18.70
N LYS A 16 -17.79 -11.21 19.83
CA LYS A 16 -18.63 -10.19 20.49
C LYS A 16 -18.94 -9.00 19.58
N TRP A 17 -17.97 -8.48 18.82
CA TRP A 17 -18.20 -7.39 17.89
C TRP A 17 -19.16 -7.77 16.78
N THR A 18 -19.08 -9.00 16.29
CA THR A 18 -20.01 -9.52 15.28
C THR A 18 -21.44 -9.64 15.84
N GLU A 19 -21.59 -10.19 17.04
CA GLU A 19 -22.89 -10.32 17.71
C GLU A 19 -23.52 -8.95 18.04
N GLN A 20 -22.72 -8.00 18.47
CA GLN A 20 -23.16 -6.64 18.81
C GLN A 20 -23.32 -5.72 17.58
N LYS A 21 -22.95 -6.19 16.37
CA LYS A 21 -23.04 -5.43 15.12
C LYS A 21 -22.42 -4.04 15.21
N ILE A 22 -21.26 -3.92 15.86
CA ILE A 22 -20.59 -2.62 16.11
C ILE A 22 -20.21 -1.88 14.83
N SER A 23 -20.14 -2.59 13.70
CA SER A 23 -19.74 -2.06 12.38
C SER A 23 -20.94 -1.63 11.52
N SER A 24 -22.19 -1.87 11.97
CA SER A 24 -23.37 -1.52 11.18
C SER A 24 -23.61 -0.01 11.16
N PRO A 25 -23.96 0.57 10.00
CA PRO A 25 -24.26 1.99 9.91
C PRO A 25 -25.57 2.34 10.64
N THR A 26 -25.64 3.53 11.21
CA THR A 26 -26.80 3.99 11.99
C THR A 26 -27.86 4.69 11.16
N PHE A 27 -27.55 5.17 9.93
CA PHE A 27 -28.42 5.97 9.06
C PHE A 27 -29.07 7.16 9.77
N ASP A 28 -28.28 7.88 10.55
CA ASP A 28 -28.67 9.04 11.33
C ASP A 28 -28.36 10.32 10.55
N ASP A 29 -29.40 11.07 10.14
CA ASP A 29 -29.27 12.31 9.35
C ASP A 29 -28.51 13.42 10.11
N SER A 30 -28.38 13.34 11.43
CA SER A 30 -27.64 14.31 12.23
C SER A 30 -26.12 14.09 12.22
N LYS A 31 -25.65 12.96 11.71
CA LYS A 31 -24.24 12.58 11.69
C LYS A 31 -23.63 12.73 10.31
N GLU A 32 -22.36 13.13 10.29
CA GLU A 32 -21.57 13.04 9.07
C GLU A 32 -21.38 11.58 8.64
N ASN A 33 -21.40 11.35 7.33
CA ASN A 33 -21.20 10.03 6.77
C ASN A 33 -19.70 9.76 6.53
N PHE A 34 -19.31 8.51 6.74
CA PHE A 34 -18.00 8.00 6.39
C PHE A 34 -18.13 6.61 5.78
N SER A 35 -17.68 6.43 4.56
CA SER A 35 -17.68 5.13 3.92
C SER A 35 -16.35 4.82 3.25
N ILE A 36 -15.99 3.53 3.29
CA ILE A 36 -14.85 2.94 2.59
C ILE A 36 -15.33 1.68 1.89
N GLN A 37 -14.83 1.44 0.67
CA GLN A 37 -15.03 0.19 -0.04
C GLN A 37 -13.72 -0.60 -0.02
N LEU A 38 -13.81 -1.87 0.36
CA LEU A 38 -12.66 -2.76 0.31
C LEU A 38 -12.28 -3.01 -1.17
N PRO A 39 -11.03 -2.78 -1.59
CA PRO A 39 -10.56 -3.34 -2.85
C PRO A 39 -10.79 -4.86 -2.82
N PRO A 40 -11.69 -5.39 -3.67
CA PRO A 40 -12.16 -6.76 -3.50
C PRO A 40 -11.03 -7.76 -3.78
N PRO A 41 -10.60 -8.57 -2.80
CA PRO A 41 -9.59 -9.58 -3.05
C PRO A 41 -10.06 -10.61 -4.08
N ASN A 42 -9.16 -11.01 -4.94
CA ASN A 42 -9.38 -12.07 -5.92
C ASN A 42 -9.57 -13.43 -5.23
N VAL A 43 -10.58 -14.21 -5.63
CA VAL A 43 -10.83 -15.55 -5.09
C VAL A 43 -9.83 -16.59 -5.62
N THR A 44 -8.55 -16.23 -5.66
CA THR A 44 -7.44 -17.08 -6.17
C THR A 44 -6.64 -17.79 -5.08
N GLY A 45 -6.98 -17.56 -3.82
CA GLY A 45 -6.33 -18.17 -2.65
C GLY A 45 -6.32 -17.24 -1.43
N ASN A 46 -5.30 -17.40 -0.58
CA ASN A 46 -5.18 -16.65 0.68
C ASN A 46 -4.77 -15.20 0.45
N LEU A 47 -5.13 -14.34 1.39
CA LEU A 47 -4.59 -12.99 1.50
C LEU A 47 -3.07 -13.02 1.71
N HIS A 48 -2.41 -11.97 1.29
CA HIS A 48 -0.98 -11.73 1.50
C HIS A 48 -0.74 -10.43 2.28
N MET A 49 0.49 -10.15 2.63
CA MET A 49 0.88 -8.98 3.44
C MET A 49 0.40 -7.64 2.88
N GLY A 50 0.32 -7.49 1.56
CA GLY A 50 -0.23 -6.28 0.91
C GLY A 50 -1.70 -6.05 1.22
N HIS A 51 -2.51 -7.11 1.23
CA HIS A 51 -3.91 -7.04 1.64
C HIS A 51 -4.05 -6.69 3.12
N ALA A 52 -3.26 -7.34 3.99
CA ALA A 52 -3.30 -7.08 5.42
C ALA A 52 -2.89 -5.64 5.77
N PHE A 53 -1.90 -5.10 5.06
CA PHE A 53 -1.50 -3.70 5.17
C PHE A 53 -2.64 -2.76 4.75
N ASN A 54 -3.19 -2.96 3.56
CA ASN A 54 -4.30 -2.15 3.03
C ASN A 54 -5.50 -2.16 3.97
N GLN A 55 -5.91 -3.34 4.43
CA GLN A 55 -7.03 -3.50 5.37
C GLN A 55 -6.76 -2.86 6.74
N THR A 56 -5.51 -2.92 7.23
CA THR A 56 -5.14 -2.25 8.49
C THR A 56 -5.29 -0.73 8.36
N VAL A 57 -4.85 -0.15 7.25
CA VAL A 57 -5.04 1.29 6.99
C VAL A 57 -6.53 1.65 6.96
N MET A 58 -7.33 0.88 6.22
CA MET A 58 -8.77 1.12 6.07
C MET A 58 -9.50 0.99 7.39
N ASP A 59 -9.23 -0.08 8.16
CA ASP A 59 -9.87 -0.31 9.46
C ASP A 59 -9.51 0.76 10.47
N THR A 60 -8.25 1.20 10.47
CA THR A 60 -7.81 2.30 11.33
C THR A 60 -8.62 3.56 11.06
N LEU A 61 -8.81 3.92 9.78
CA LEU A 61 -9.62 5.07 9.38
C LEU A 61 -11.11 4.89 9.71
N ALA A 62 -11.66 3.69 9.50
CA ALA A 62 -13.06 3.39 9.80
C ALA A 62 -13.36 3.43 11.30
N ARG A 63 -12.47 2.87 12.15
CA ARG A 63 -12.59 2.93 13.61
C ARG A 63 -12.45 4.36 14.12
N TYR A 64 -11.48 5.11 13.61
CA TYR A 64 -11.31 6.51 13.95
C TYR A 64 -12.58 7.33 13.60
N ALA A 65 -13.10 7.16 12.39
CA ALA A 65 -14.32 7.86 11.98
C ALA A 65 -15.53 7.52 12.86
N ARG A 66 -15.71 6.23 13.21
CA ARG A 66 -16.77 5.77 14.11
C ARG A 66 -16.65 6.40 15.49
N MET A 67 -15.46 6.41 16.06
CA MET A 67 -15.20 7.05 17.35
C MET A 67 -15.33 8.58 17.28
N CYS A 68 -15.15 9.20 16.12
CA CYS A 68 -15.50 10.61 15.89
C CYS A 68 -17.02 10.87 15.79
N GLY A 69 -17.85 9.83 15.94
CA GLY A 69 -19.30 9.93 15.93
C GLY A 69 -19.93 9.91 14.54
N LYS A 70 -19.16 9.58 13.48
CA LYS A 70 -19.67 9.52 12.11
C LYS A 70 -20.52 8.26 11.87
N ASN A 71 -21.48 8.38 10.96
CA ASN A 71 -22.23 7.26 10.43
C ASN A 71 -21.32 6.49 9.47
N THR A 72 -20.79 5.34 9.92
CA THR A 72 -19.65 4.66 9.28
C THR A 72 -20.09 3.38 8.58
N LEU A 73 -19.77 3.23 7.30
CA LEU A 73 -19.95 2.02 6.51
C LEU A 73 -18.64 1.58 5.85
N TRP A 74 -18.20 0.37 6.14
CA TRP A 74 -17.10 -0.27 5.41
C TRP A 74 -17.61 -1.53 4.72
N ILE A 75 -17.68 -1.45 3.37
CA ILE A 75 -18.27 -2.48 2.53
C ILE A 75 -17.23 -3.52 2.15
N PRO A 76 -17.43 -4.81 2.51
CA PRO A 76 -16.59 -5.90 2.04
C PRO A 76 -17.03 -6.39 0.67
N GLY A 77 -16.09 -6.98 -0.07
CA GLY A 77 -16.39 -7.67 -1.32
C GLY A 77 -15.25 -8.57 -1.74
N THR A 78 -15.54 -9.50 -2.65
CA THR A 78 -14.56 -10.36 -3.30
C THR A 78 -14.73 -10.30 -4.82
N ASP A 79 -13.62 -10.43 -5.54
CA ASP A 79 -13.61 -10.37 -7.00
C ASP A 79 -13.49 -11.79 -7.61
N HIS A 80 -14.26 -12.04 -8.66
CA HIS A 80 -14.27 -13.31 -9.38
C HIS A 80 -12.97 -13.56 -10.16
N ALA A 81 -12.21 -12.49 -10.50
CA ALA A 81 -10.87 -12.54 -11.09
C ALA A 81 -10.77 -13.51 -12.29
N GLY A 82 -11.53 -13.25 -13.35
CA GLY A 82 -11.76 -14.12 -14.49
C GLY A 82 -10.60 -15.04 -14.90
N ILE A 83 -9.55 -14.47 -15.51
CA ILE A 83 -8.37 -15.23 -15.96
C ILE A 83 -7.69 -15.96 -14.80
N ALA A 84 -7.45 -15.27 -13.70
CA ALA A 84 -6.64 -15.81 -12.61
C ALA A 84 -7.32 -16.99 -11.91
N THR A 85 -8.62 -16.88 -11.64
CA THR A 85 -9.40 -17.95 -11.01
C THR A 85 -9.58 -19.15 -11.95
N GLN A 86 -9.84 -18.88 -13.23
CA GLN A 86 -9.94 -19.95 -14.23
C GLN A 86 -8.66 -20.78 -14.30
N ILE A 87 -7.47 -20.14 -14.38
CA ILE A 87 -6.17 -20.84 -14.40
C ILE A 87 -5.95 -21.67 -13.14
N VAL A 88 -6.31 -21.15 -11.97
CA VAL A 88 -6.16 -21.91 -10.70
C VAL A 88 -6.97 -23.20 -10.75
N VAL A 89 -8.22 -23.13 -11.19
CA VAL A 89 -9.10 -24.29 -11.28
C VAL A 89 -8.66 -25.24 -12.39
N GLU A 90 -8.25 -24.73 -13.56
CA GLU A 90 -7.69 -25.56 -14.65
C GLU A 90 -6.49 -26.39 -14.17
N ARG A 91 -5.52 -25.75 -13.47
CA ARG A 91 -4.36 -26.47 -12.93
C ARG A 91 -4.74 -27.55 -11.91
N GLN A 92 -5.75 -27.30 -11.07
CA GLN A 92 -6.22 -28.32 -10.12
C GLN A 92 -6.89 -29.49 -10.84
N LEU A 93 -7.67 -29.22 -11.87
CA LEU A 93 -8.30 -30.26 -12.70
C LEU A 93 -7.25 -31.06 -13.46
N GLU A 94 -6.23 -30.41 -14.04
CA GLU A 94 -5.12 -31.07 -14.75
C GLU A 94 -4.34 -32.02 -13.81
N GLN A 95 -4.10 -31.62 -12.55
CA GLN A 95 -3.50 -32.51 -11.53
C GLN A 95 -4.35 -33.75 -11.22
N GLN A 96 -5.67 -33.65 -11.45
CA GLN A 96 -6.62 -34.75 -11.30
C GLN A 96 -6.82 -35.54 -12.62
N GLY A 97 -6.15 -35.14 -13.70
CA GLY A 97 -6.21 -35.79 -15.01
C GLY A 97 -7.32 -35.29 -15.93
N PHE A 98 -8.01 -34.19 -15.57
CA PHE A 98 -9.06 -33.58 -16.39
C PHE A 98 -8.54 -32.37 -17.15
N LYS A 99 -8.95 -32.21 -18.41
CA LYS A 99 -8.64 -31.00 -19.22
C LYS A 99 -9.91 -30.24 -19.52
N ARG A 100 -9.88 -28.90 -19.38
CA ARG A 100 -11.04 -28.04 -19.67
C ARG A 100 -11.65 -28.29 -21.05
N LYS A 101 -10.82 -28.47 -22.09
CA LYS A 101 -11.26 -28.74 -23.47
C LYS A 101 -12.09 -30.02 -23.65
N GLU A 102 -12.03 -30.93 -22.68
CA GLU A 102 -12.75 -32.22 -22.65
C GLU A 102 -14.02 -32.16 -21.79
N MET A 103 -14.33 -31.01 -21.18
CA MET A 103 -15.47 -30.79 -20.28
C MET A 103 -16.54 -29.94 -20.98
N HIS A 104 -17.80 -30.07 -20.53
CA HIS A 104 -18.83 -29.09 -20.84
C HIS A 104 -18.58 -27.79 -20.06
N ARG A 105 -18.92 -26.63 -20.67
CA ARG A 105 -18.75 -25.32 -20.05
C ARG A 105 -19.44 -25.23 -18.69
N SER A 106 -20.67 -25.76 -18.57
CA SER A 106 -21.44 -25.79 -17.33
C SER A 106 -20.72 -26.53 -16.20
N ASP A 107 -20.11 -27.68 -16.51
CA ASP A 107 -19.44 -28.52 -15.51
C ASP A 107 -18.18 -27.83 -15.02
N PHE A 108 -17.43 -27.21 -15.92
CA PHE A 108 -16.28 -26.42 -15.54
C PHE A 108 -16.67 -25.22 -14.66
N ILE A 109 -17.69 -24.45 -15.05
CA ILE A 109 -18.19 -23.32 -14.25
C ILE A 109 -18.61 -23.76 -12.86
N ASN A 110 -19.29 -24.92 -12.71
CA ASN A 110 -19.63 -25.47 -11.39
C ASN A 110 -18.37 -25.73 -10.54
N LYS A 111 -17.28 -26.24 -11.13
CA LYS A 111 -16.01 -26.42 -10.41
C LYS A 111 -15.38 -25.09 -9.96
N VAL A 112 -15.54 -24.05 -10.75
CA VAL A 112 -15.08 -22.71 -10.35
C VAL A 112 -15.92 -22.15 -9.21
N TRP A 113 -17.23 -22.37 -9.19
CA TRP A 113 -18.11 -22.01 -8.05
C TRP A 113 -17.73 -22.76 -6.78
N GLU A 114 -17.46 -24.08 -6.84
CA GLU A 114 -16.96 -24.87 -5.70
C GLU A 114 -15.66 -24.27 -5.14
N TRP A 115 -14.73 -23.87 -6.03
CA TRP A 115 -13.49 -23.22 -5.65
C TRP A 115 -13.73 -21.85 -5.01
N LYS A 116 -14.63 -21.03 -5.57
CA LYS A 116 -15.00 -19.70 -5.04
C LYS A 116 -15.52 -19.82 -3.60
N GLU A 117 -16.40 -20.74 -3.33
CA GLU A 117 -16.92 -20.94 -1.96
C GLU A 117 -15.79 -21.26 -0.97
N LYS A 118 -14.88 -22.15 -1.34
CA LYS A 118 -13.75 -22.52 -0.51
C LYS A 118 -12.78 -21.33 -0.31
N SER A 119 -12.38 -20.66 -1.39
CA SER A 119 -11.41 -19.56 -1.34
C SER A 119 -11.98 -18.32 -0.66
N GLY A 120 -13.24 -17.98 -0.95
CA GLY A 120 -13.96 -16.86 -0.32
C GLY A 120 -14.11 -17.04 1.19
N GLY A 121 -14.43 -18.26 1.64
CA GLY A 121 -14.49 -18.58 3.07
C GLY A 121 -13.14 -18.37 3.78
N ILE A 122 -12.03 -18.78 3.17
CA ILE A 122 -10.68 -18.57 3.73
C ILE A 122 -10.37 -17.06 3.81
N ILE A 123 -10.66 -16.31 2.75
CA ILE A 123 -10.46 -14.86 2.72
C ILE A 123 -11.26 -14.16 3.82
N ALA A 124 -12.54 -14.51 4.00
CA ALA A 124 -13.39 -13.93 5.03
C ALA A 124 -12.83 -14.20 6.44
N GLU A 125 -12.37 -15.42 6.71
CA GLU A 125 -11.76 -15.76 8.00
C GLU A 125 -10.44 -15.01 8.23
N GLN A 126 -9.60 -14.84 7.19
CA GLN A 126 -8.37 -14.04 7.30
C GLN A 126 -8.68 -12.55 7.58
N ILE A 127 -9.71 -11.98 6.93
CA ILE A 127 -10.16 -10.60 7.18
C ILE A 127 -10.63 -10.43 8.63
N LYS A 128 -11.42 -11.38 9.12
CA LYS A 128 -11.86 -11.39 10.52
C LYS A 128 -10.66 -11.49 11.45
N ARG A 129 -9.70 -12.35 11.13
CA ARG A 129 -8.50 -12.57 11.95
C ARG A 129 -7.61 -11.32 12.03
N LEU A 130 -7.63 -10.47 11.00
CA LEU A 130 -6.97 -9.15 11.00
C LEU A 130 -7.71 -8.10 11.86
N GLY A 131 -8.87 -8.42 12.41
CA GLY A 131 -9.66 -7.53 13.27
C GLY A 131 -10.39 -6.43 12.50
N ALA A 132 -10.65 -6.63 11.21
CA ALA A 132 -11.33 -5.64 10.37
C ALA A 132 -12.78 -5.44 10.80
N SER A 133 -13.17 -4.18 11.09
CA SER A 133 -14.53 -3.80 11.51
C SER A 133 -15.46 -3.56 10.33
N ILE A 134 -15.60 -4.60 9.51
CA ILE A 134 -16.36 -4.60 8.26
C ILE A 134 -17.85 -4.80 8.53
N SER A 135 -18.69 -4.18 7.70
CA SER A 135 -20.16 -4.32 7.72
C SER A 135 -20.57 -5.52 6.86
N TRP A 136 -20.45 -6.73 7.39
CA TRP A 136 -20.65 -8.00 6.67
C TRP A 136 -22.03 -8.15 6.04
N GLU A 137 -23.05 -7.48 6.53
CA GLU A 137 -24.41 -7.46 5.97
C GLU A 137 -24.49 -6.82 4.57
N TYR A 138 -23.45 -6.10 4.15
CA TYR A 138 -23.32 -5.47 2.84
C TYR A 138 -22.28 -6.17 1.95
N GLU A 139 -21.84 -7.39 2.33
CA GLU A 139 -20.89 -8.16 1.53
C GLU A 139 -21.44 -8.43 0.13
N TYR A 140 -20.56 -8.27 -0.87
CA TYR A 140 -20.85 -8.60 -2.25
C TYR A 140 -19.78 -9.51 -2.85
N PHE A 141 -20.19 -10.24 -3.88
CA PHE A 141 -19.28 -10.90 -4.81
C PHE A 141 -19.54 -10.35 -6.21
N THR A 142 -18.46 -10.04 -6.95
CA THR A 142 -18.61 -9.38 -8.28
C THR A 142 -19.46 -10.16 -9.29
N MET A 143 -19.78 -11.45 -9.04
CA MET A 143 -20.70 -12.26 -9.84
C MET A 143 -21.96 -12.68 -9.09
N ASP A 144 -22.33 -12.06 -7.95
CA ASP A 144 -23.65 -12.27 -7.36
C ASP A 144 -24.77 -11.72 -8.26
N ALA A 145 -26.00 -12.05 -7.95
CA ALA A 145 -27.14 -11.68 -8.80
C ALA A 145 -27.29 -10.15 -8.95
N LYS A 146 -27.09 -9.38 -7.87
CA LYS A 146 -27.19 -7.92 -7.89
C LYS A 146 -26.10 -7.31 -8.76
N MET A 147 -24.85 -7.75 -8.56
CA MET A 147 -23.71 -7.28 -9.34
C MET A 147 -23.84 -7.68 -10.81
N SER A 148 -24.24 -8.91 -11.11
CA SER A 148 -24.45 -9.40 -12.49
C SER A 148 -25.54 -8.62 -13.23
N ASN A 149 -26.66 -8.31 -12.57
CA ASN A 149 -27.72 -7.49 -13.14
C ASN A 149 -27.24 -6.06 -13.43
N THR A 150 -26.41 -5.48 -12.54
CA THR A 150 -25.83 -4.16 -12.77
C THR A 150 -24.85 -4.17 -13.97
N VAL A 151 -24.03 -5.22 -14.09
CA VAL A 151 -23.12 -5.39 -15.22
C VAL A 151 -23.87 -5.49 -16.55
N ILE A 152 -24.94 -6.29 -16.59
CA ILE A 152 -25.79 -6.42 -17.78
C ILE A 152 -26.42 -5.06 -18.14
N GLU A 153 -27.03 -4.37 -17.17
CA GLU A 153 -27.64 -3.06 -17.39
C GLU A 153 -26.63 -2.02 -17.89
N ALA A 154 -25.44 -2.01 -17.30
CA ALA A 154 -24.37 -1.10 -17.71
C ALA A 154 -23.91 -1.36 -19.15
N PHE A 155 -23.74 -2.63 -19.54
CA PHE A 155 -23.39 -2.99 -20.91
C PHE A 155 -24.46 -2.58 -21.91
N VAL A 156 -25.74 -2.96 -21.63
CA VAL A 156 -26.88 -2.64 -22.50
C VAL A 156 -27.05 -1.14 -22.66
N LYS A 157 -26.95 -0.38 -21.57
CA LYS A 157 -27.07 1.08 -21.63
C LYS A 157 -25.96 1.71 -22.45
N LEU A 158 -24.70 1.37 -22.20
CA LEU A 158 -23.55 1.89 -22.95
C LEU A 158 -23.66 1.56 -24.45
N TYR A 159 -24.14 0.35 -24.79
CA TYR A 159 -24.35 -0.05 -26.17
C TYR A 159 -25.48 0.79 -26.84
N ASN A 160 -26.61 0.96 -26.18
CA ASN A 160 -27.73 1.76 -26.69
C ASN A 160 -27.37 3.26 -26.81
N ASP A 161 -26.48 3.73 -25.97
CA ASP A 161 -25.92 5.09 -26.04
C ASP A 161 -24.84 5.23 -27.12
N GLY A 162 -24.44 4.11 -27.79
CA GLY A 162 -23.43 4.06 -28.87
C GLY A 162 -21.98 4.12 -28.37
N LEU A 163 -21.76 3.86 -27.07
CA LEU A 163 -20.44 3.91 -26.41
C LEU A 163 -19.77 2.54 -26.29
N ILE A 164 -20.49 1.46 -26.58
CA ILE A 164 -19.91 0.12 -26.80
C ILE A 164 -20.07 -0.26 -28.24
N TYR A 165 -19.00 -0.79 -28.83
CA TYR A 165 -18.99 -1.29 -30.22
C TYR A 165 -18.13 -2.54 -30.34
N GLN A 166 -18.32 -3.29 -31.43
CA GLN A 166 -17.50 -4.43 -31.78
C GLN A 166 -16.59 -4.07 -32.98
N GLY A 167 -15.31 -4.40 -32.89
CA GLY A 167 -14.36 -4.04 -33.94
C GLY A 167 -13.18 -5.01 -34.06
N HIS A 168 -12.59 -5.07 -35.23
CA HIS A 168 -11.31 -5.74 -35.44
C HIS A 168 -10.18 -4.78 -35.09
N ARG A 169 -9.48 -5.07 -33.98
CA ARG A 169 -8.34 -4.29 -33.50
C ARG A 169 -7.21 -5.18 -33.03
N LEU A 170 -6.02 -4.61 -33.00
CA LEU A 170 -4.85 -5.25 -32.40
C LEU A 170 -4.98 -5.24 -30.89
N VAL A 171 -4.83 -6.41 -30.26
CA VAL A 171 -4.90 -6.58 -28.78
C VAL A 171 -3.71 -7.41 -28.30
N ASN A 172 -3.37 -7.28 -27.01
CA ASN A 172 -2.46 -8.20 -26.37
C ASN A 172 -3.13 -9.57 -26.23
N TRP A 173 -2.53 -10.60 -26.85
CA TRP A 173 -3.08 -11.94 -26.91
C TRP A 173 -2.16 -12.96 -26.26
N ASP A 174 -2.69 -13.77 -25.36
CA ASP A 174 -1.98 -14.94 -24.84
C ASP A 174 -2.29 -16.17 -25.73
N PRO A 175 -1.33 -16.67 -26.53
CA PRO A 175 -1.58 -17.79 -27.44
C PRO A 175 -1.86 -19.12 -26.74
N LYS A 176 -1.42 -19.27 -25.48
CA LYS A 176 -1.64 -20.47 -24.67
C LYS A 176 -3.06 -20.52 -24.12
N LEU A 177 -3.54 -19.40 -23.57
CA LEU A 177 -4.91 -19.25 -23.08
C LEU A 177 -5.90 -19.02 -24.22
N GLN A 178 -5.44 -18.53 -25.36
CA GLN A 178 -6.25 -18.10 -26.50
C GLN A 178 -7.29 -17.04 -26.10
N THR A 179 -6.81 -15.99 -25.42
CA THR A 179 -7.64 -14.85 -24.98
C THR A 179 -6.88 -13.53 -25.05
N ALA A 180 -7.63 -12.44 -25.26
CA ALA A 180 -7.13 -11.11 -25.00
C ALA A 180 -6.83 -10.93 -23.52
N ILE A 181 -5.76 -10.21 -23.22
CA ILE A 181 -5.33 -9.89 -21.85
C ILE A 181 -5.16 -8.39 -21.66
N SER A 182 -5.30 -7.93 -20.42
CA SER A 182 -5.09 -6.53 -20.07
C SER A 182 -3.59 -6.21 -20.00
N ASP A 183 -3.21 -4.95 -20.23
CA ASP A 183 -1.81 -4.50 -20.13
C ASP A 183 -1.20 -4.77 -18.76
N LEU A 184 -2.01 -4.76 -17.68
CA LEU A 184 -1.59 -5.10 -16.32
C LEU A 184 -1.08 -6.55 -16.18
N GLU A 185 -1.57 -7.45 -17.03
CA GLU A 185 -1.19 -8.86 -17.03
C GLU A 185 0.04 -9.13 -17.92
N VAL A 186 0.57 -8.07 -18.55
CA VAL A 186 1.79 -8.12 -19.36
C VAL A 186 2.97 -7.62 -18.55
N THR A 187 3.97 -8.48 -18.35
CA THR A 187 5.25 -8.13 -17.73
C THR A 187 6.35 -8.06 -18.76
N SER A 188 7.09 -6.96 -18.79
CA SER A 188 8.25 -6.81 -19.66
C SER A 188 9.48 -7.45 -19.01
N GLN A 189 10.18 -8.31 -19.74
CA GLN A 189 11.41 -8.97 -19.31
C GLN A 189 12.53 -8.69 -20.28
N GLU A 190 13.70 -8.32 -19.79
CA GLU A 190 14.90 -8.18 -20.61
C GLU A 190 15.49 -9.55 -20.91
N GLU A 191 15.65 -9.87 -22.19
CA GLU A 191 16.20 -11.13 -22.69
C GLU A 191 17.28 -10.87 -23.73
N GLN A 192 18.28 -11.73 -23.77
CA GLN A 192 19.30 -11.69 -24.82
C GLN A 192 18.73 -12.29 -26.10
N GLY A 193 18.80 -11.54 -27.17
CA GLY A 193 18.32 -11.93 -28.48
C GLY A 193 19.18 -11.32 -29.59
N PHE A 194 18.57 -11.14 -30.74
CA PHE A 194 19.26 -10.62 -31.93
C PHE A 194 18.42 -9.56 -32.62
N LEU A 195 19.08 -8.64 -33.28
CA LEU A 195 18.56 -7.73 -34.28
C LEU A 195 19.06 -8.25 -35.62
N TRP A 196 18.15 -8.69 -36.48
CA TRP A 196 18.45 -9.25 -37.78
C TRP A 196 18.31 -8.18 -38.84
N HIS A 197 19.35 -8.01 -39.65
CA HIS A 197 19.38 -7.09 -40.76
C HIS A 197 19.05 -7.84 -42.06
N ILE A 198 17.93 -7.46 -42.72
CA ILE A 198 17.38 -8.15 -43.88
C ILE A 198 17.34 -7.21 -45.06
N SER A 199 17.79 -7.68 -46.24
CA SER A 199 17.84 -6.94 -47.47
C SER A 199 16.52 -7.04 -48.23
N TYR A 200 15.89 -5.89 -48.56
CA TYR A 200 14.69 -5.75 -49.36
C TYR A 200 15.10 -5.11 -50.70
N ALA A 201 15.10 -5.88 -51.78
CA ALA A 201 15.52 -5.38 -53.08
C ALA A 201 14.52 -4.33 -53.61
N LEU A 202 15.00 -3.23 -54.16
CA LEU A 202 14.15 -2.31 -54.90
C LEU A 202 13.54 -3.01 -56.12
N ASP A 203 12.29 -2.69 -56.46
CA ASP A 203 11.65 -3.24 -57.68
C ASP A 203 12.28 -2.67 -58.92
N GLU A 204 12.60 -1.40 -58.92
CA GLU A 204 13.35 -0.67 -59.94
C GLU A 204 14.62 -0.12 -59.31
N ALA A 205 15.77 -0.29 -60.00
CA ALA A 205 17.04 0.22 -59.53
C ALA A 205 17.02 1.75 -59.38
N ASP A 206 17.73 2.24 -58.42
CA ASP A 206 17.88 3.67 -58.22
C ASP A 206 19.14 4.18 -58.94
N ASP A 207 18.93 4.78 -60.11
CA ASP A 207 20.02 5.30 -60.96
C ASP A 207 20.67 6.57 -60.37
N LEU A 208 20.03 7.23 -59.38
CA LEU A 208 20.53 8.48 -58.82
C LEU A 208 21.65 8.28 -57.76
N LYS A 209 21.48 7.27 -56.88
CA LYS A 209 22.45 6.99 -55.81
C LYS A 209 22.97 5.54 -55.85
N ASN A 210 22.67 4.79 -56.89
CA ASN A 210 23.09 3.40 -57.09
C ASN A 210 22.64 2.46 -55.97
N ILE A 211 21.46 2.73 -55.36
CA ILE A 211 20.87 1.89 -54.33
C ILE A 211 20.06 0.78 -55.00
N THR A 212 20.38 -0.47 -54.67
CA THR A 212 19.70 -1.65 -55.21
C THR A 212 18.75 -2.30 -54.19
N HIS A 213 18.93 -2.00 -52.91
CA HIS A 213 18.14 -2.58 -51.84
C HIS A 213 18.10 -1.65 -50.63
N LEU A 214 17.08 -1.82 -49.82
CA LEU A 214 16.97 -1.26 -48.46
C LEU A 214 17.23 -2.35 -47.41
N THR A 215 17.99 -2.04 -46.39
CA THR A 215 18.21 -2.97 -45.29
C THR A 215 17.32 -2.60 -44.11
N VAL A 216 16.43 -3.52 -43.70
CA VAL A 216 15.63 -3.35 -42.49
C VAL A 216 16.24 -4.11 -41.32
N ALA A 217 16.09 -3.60 -40.11
CA ALA A 217 16.55 -4.28 -38.89
C ALA A 217 15.32 -4.67 -38.05
N THR A 218 15.20 -5.95 -37.68
CA THR A 218 14.02 -6.45 -36.95
C THR A 218 14.42 -7.47 -35.87
N THR A 219 13.68 -7.50 -34.81
CA THR A 219 13.75 -8.54 -33.75
C THR A 219 12.75 -9.69 -33.99
N ARG A 220 11.86 -9.51 -34.99
CA ARG A 220 10.78 -10.46 -35.32
C ARG A 220 10.74 -10.82 -36.82
N PRO A 221 11.75 -11.55 -37.33
CA PRO A 221 11.79 -11.87 -38.78
C PRO A 221 10.65 -12.77 -39.24
N GLU A 222 10.01 -13.54 -38.35
CA GLU A 222 8.85 -14.38 -38.69
C GLU A 222 7.65 -13.57 -39.15
N THR A 223 7.53 -12.30 -38.76
CA THR A 223 6.39 -11.46 -39.16
C THR A 223 6.51 -10.84 -40.53
N LEU A 224 7.62 -11.10 -41.22
CA LEU A 224 7.93 -10.58 -42.55
C LEU A 224 6.78 -10.78 -43.57
N PHE A 225 6.10 -11.93 -43.51
CA PHE A 225 4.96 -12.21 -44.41
C PHE A 225 3.77 -11.29 -44.23
N GLY A 226 3.69 -10.58 -43.08
CA GLY A 226 2.67 -9.58 -42.78
C GLY A 226 3.05 -8.15 -43.18
N ASP A 227 4.26 -7.92 -43.68
CA ASP A 227 4.71 -6.57 -44.04
C ASP A 227 3.88 -5.99 -45.18
N THR A 228 3.48 -4.72 -45.00
CA THR A 228 2.67 -4.00 -46.01
C THR A 228 3.30 -2.71 -46.48
N ALA A 229 4.37 -2.26 -45.85
CA ALA A 229 5.20 -1.14 -46.28
C ALA A 229 6.61 -1.23 -45.66
N VAL A 230 7.51 -0.43 -46.21
CA VAL A 230 8.75 -0.04 -45.54
C VAL A 230 8.69 1.46 -45.31
N MET A 231 9.00 1.91 -44.11
CA MET A 231 8.97 3.33 -43.77
C MET A 231 10.36 3.91 -43.56
N ILE A 232 10.51 5.16 -43.96
CA ILE A 232 11.72 5.98 -43.78
C ILE A 232 11.34 7.36 -43.27
N ASN A 233 12.26 8.03 -42.58
CA ASN A 233 12.03 9.40 -42.19
C ASN A 233 12.09 10.32 -43.41
N PRO A 234 11.12 11.23 -43.63
CA PRO A 234 11.12 12.14 -44.82
C PRO A 234 12.33 13.08 -44.83
N GLN A 235 13.00 13.31 -43.68
CA GLN A 235 14.21 14.15 -43.56
C GLN A 235 15.50 13.36 -43.76
N ASP A 236 15.43 12.03 -43.96
CA ASP A 236 16.63 11.22 -44.19
C ASP A 236 17.10 11.37 -45.63
N GLU A 237 18.09 12.18 -45.86
CA GLU A 237 18.68 12.44 -47.19
C GLU A 237 19.23 11.20 -47.88
N ARG A 238 19.50 10.12 -47.15
CA ARG A 238 19.98 8.84 -47.70
C ARG A 238 18.89 8.21 -48.57
N TYR A 239 17.63 8.27 -48.13
CA TYR A 239 16.54 7.47 -48.66
C TYR A 239 15.30 8.28 -49.10
N SER A 240 15.16 9.57 -48.77
CA SER A 240 13.98 10.38 -49.04
C SER A 240 13.53 10.37 -50.51
N HIS A 241 14.47 10.27 -51.46
CA HIS A 241 14.19 10.19 -52.90
C HIS A 241 13.56 8.84 -53.36
N LEU A 242 13.52 7.83 -52.49
CA LEU A 242 12.91 6.54 -52.72
C LEU A 242 11.44 6.47 -52.26
N ILE A 243 10.90 7.49 -51.64
CA ILE A 243 9.50 7.55 -51.19
C ILE A 243 8.57 7.36 -52.40
N GLY A 244 7.59 6.47 -52.26
CA GLY A 244 6.64 6.11 -53.29
C GLY A 244 7.10 5.01 -54.22
N LYS A 245 8.40 4.62 -54.22
CA LYS A 245 8.88 3.43 -54.95
C LYS A 245 8.48 2.15 -54.22
N LEU A 246 8.69 0.99 -54.88
CA LEU A 246 8.35 -0.33 -54.38
C LEU A 246 9.61 -1.12 -54.01
N VAL A 247 9.51 -1.95 -52.96
CA VAL A 247 10.48 -3.01 -52.69
C VAL A 247 9.83 -4.38 -52.82
N LYS A 248 10.62 -5.36 -53.21
CA LYS A 248 10.23 -6.77 -53.26
C LYS A 248 10.30 -7.36 -51.86
N LEU A 249 9.19 -7.87 -51.37
CA LEU A 249 9.14 -8.51 -50.06
C LEU A 249 9.86 -9.87 -50.12
N PRO A 250 10.93 -10.08 -49.32
CA PRO A 250 11.68 -11.33 -49.32
C PRO A 250 10.79 -12.56 -49.09
N LEU A 251 11.17 -13.70 -49.66
CA LEU A 251 10.46 -15.00 -49.59
C LEU A 251 9.02 -14.98 -50.08
N THR A 252 8.62 -13.93 -50.82
CA THR A 252 7.28 -13.80 -51.42
C THR A 252 7.35 -13.22 -52.83
N GLN A 253 6.20 -13.18 -53.53
CA GLN A 253 6.04 -12.47 -54.83
C GLN A 253 5.45 -11.05 -54.66
N ARG A 254 5.22 -10.60 -53.42
CA ARG A 254 4.60 -9.31 -53.16
C ARG A 254 5.61 -8.17 -53.29
N LYS A 255 5.10 -7.02 -53.72
CA LYS A 255 5.79 -5.74 -53.71
C LYS A 255 5.06 -4.83 -52.71
N ILE A 256 5.81 -4.09 -51.91
CA ILE A 256 5.27 -3.19 -50.89
C ILE A 256 5.85 -1.78 -51.07
N PRO A 257 5.10 -0.71 -50.77
CA PRO A 257 5.55 0.67 -50.94
C PRO A 257 6.56 1.11 -49.88
N ILE A 258 7.39 2.05 -50.27
CA ILE A 258 8.23 2.84 -49.38
C ILE A 258 7.41 4.08 -48.99
N ILE A 259 7.11 4.24 -47.71
CA ILE A 259 6.32 5.36 -47.19
C ILE A 259 7.19 6.28 -46.32
N ALA A 260 6.74 7.53 -46.19
CA ALA A 260 7.40 8.51 -45.32
C ALA A 260 6.64 8.59 -43.98
N ASP A 261 7.34 8.41 -42.85
CA ASP A 261 6.75 8.64 -41.54
C ASP A 261 7.80 9.20 -40.56
N ASN A 262 7.44 10.27 -39.82
CA ASN A 262 8.31 10.91 -38.86
C ASN A 262 8.59 10.02 -37.63
N TYR A 263 7.88 8.90 -37.47
CA TYR A 263 8.11 7.91 -36.42
C TYR A 263 9.49 7.26 -36.52
N VAL A 264 10.09 7.20 -37.73
CA VAL A 264 11.39 6.57 -37.95
C VAL A 264 12.52 7.40 -37.33
N ASP A 265 13.28 6.80 -36.43
CA ASP A 265 14.55 7.33 -35.94
C ASP A 265 15.65 7.03 -36.97
N MET A 266 16.24 8.09 -37.56
CA MET A 266 17.27 8.00 -38.59
C MET A 266 18.59 7.39 -38.11
N GLU A 267 18.87 7.45 -36.81
CA GLU A 267 20.10 6.97 -36.19
C GLU A 267 19.97 5.56 -35.62
N PHE A 268 18.74 5.08 -35.43
CA PHE A 268 18.51 3.74 -34.89
C PHE A 268 18.52 2.68 -36.00
N GLY A 269 19.30 1.62 -35.82
CA GLY A 269 19.41 0.50 -36.76
C GLY A 269 19.97 0.92 -38.11
N THR A 270 19.14 0.90 -39.15
CA THR A 270 19.49 1.29 -40.53
C THR A 270 18.81 2.61 -40.95
N GLY A 271 17.91 3.17 -40.13
CA GLY A 271 17.00 4.26 -40.48
C GLY A 271 15.90 3.84 -41.43
N VAL A 272 15.73 2.53 -41.66
CA VAL A 272 14.69 1.92 -42.49
C VAL A 272 13.95 0.88 -41.69
N VAL A 273 12.63 1.01 -41.58
CA VAL A 273 11.81 0.15 -40.73
C VAL A 273 10.74 -0.53 -41.55
N LYS A 274 10.56 -1.84 -41.40
CA LYS A 274 9.45 -2.59 -41.97
C LYS A 274 8.15 -2.28 -41.21
N VAL A 275 7.03 -2.27 -41.87
CA VAL A 275 5.71 -1.99 -41.30
C VAL A 275 4.83 -3.22 -41.38
N THR A 276 4.51 -3.79 -40.20
CA THR A 276 3.68 -5.00 -40.06
C THR A 276 2.44 -4.70 -39.21
N PRO A 277 1.43 -4.02 -39.76
CA PRO A 277 0.36 -3.43 -38.95
C PRO A 277 -0.50 -4.43 -38.14
N ALA A 278 -0.53 -5.70 -38.56
CA ALA A 278 -1.29 -6.74 -37.88
C ALA A 278 -0.52 -7.41 -36.70
N HIS A 279 0.78 -7.06 -36.46
CA HIS A 279 1.65 -7.75 -35.50
C HIS A 279 2.51 -6.83 -34.63
N ASP A 280 2.31 -5.51 -34.74
CA ASP A 280 2.97 -4.51 -33.87
C ASP A 280 2.05 -3.31 -33.66
N PHE A 281 1.95 -2.82 -32.42
CA PHE A 281 1.04 -1.70 -32.08
C PHE A 281 1.45 -0.38 -32.72
N ASN A 282 2.77 -0.11 -32.82
CA ASN A 282 3.25 1.10 -33.48
C ASN A 282 3.02 1.04 -34.97
N ASP A 283 3.30 -0.11 -35.61
CA ASP A 283 3.03 -0.34 -37.02
C ASP A 283 1.53 -0.31 -37.33
N TYR A 284 0.67 -0.73 -36.37
CA TYR A 284 -0.78 -0.61 -36.50
C TYR A 284 -1.21 0.87 -36.59
N ALA A 285 -0.66 1.73 -35.73
CA ALA A 285 -0.93 3.17 -35.82
C ALA A 285 -0.42 3.80 -37.13
N VAL A 286 0.77 3.39 -37.60
CA VAL A 286 1.30 3.78 -38.92
C VAL A 286 0.36 3.28 -40.03
N GLY A 287 -0.08 2.02 -39.93
CA GLY A 287 -0.99 1.41 -40.87
C GLY A 287 -2.31 2.17 -41.01
N GLN A 288 -2.87 2.64 -39.88
CA GLN A 288 -4.07 3.49 -39.88
C GLN A 288 -3.82 4.84 -40.55
N ARG A 289 -2.72 5.54 -40.25
CA ARG A 289 -2.38 6.84 -40.85
C ARG A 289 -2.17 6.77 -42.36
N HIS A 290 -1.60 5.66 -42.82
CA HIS A 290 -1.26 5.46 -44.22
C HIS A 290 -2.25 4.56 -44.97
N ASN A 291 -3.35 4.16 -44.32
CA ASN A 291 -4.38 3.28 -44.88
C ASN A 291 -3.80 1.97 -45.44
N LEU A 292 -2.87 1.34 -44.74
CA LEU A 292 -2.22 0.11 -45.12
C LEU A 292 -3.09 -1.11 -44.82
N ASN A 293 -2.94 -2.17 -45.62
CA ASN A 293 -3.64 -3.43 -45.40
C ASN A 293 -3.16 -4.11 -44.08
N LEU A 294 -4.08 -4.71 -43.34
CA LEU A 294 -3.82 -5.48 -42.14
C LEU A 294 -3.73 -6.96 -42.47
N ILE A 295 -2.52 -7.50 -42.64
CA ILE A 295 -2.31 -8.92 -43.02
C ILE A 295 -1.92 -9.69 -41.74
N ASN A 296 -2.91 -10.34 -41.14
CA ASN A 296 -2.67 -11.26 -40.03
C ASN A 296 -2.13 -12.60 -40.56
N ILE A 297 -0.95 -13.01 -40.08
CA ILE A 297 -0.26 -14.23 -40.46
C ILE A 297 -0.35 -15.37 -39.44
N PHE A 298 -0.96 -15.16 -38.29
CA PHE A 298 -1.05 -16.16 -37.23
C PHE A 298 -2.49 -16.60 -36.97
N ASN A 299 -2.64 -17.86 -36.57
CA ASN A 299 -3.82 -18.40 -35.91
C ASN A 299 -3.82 -18.00 -34.44
N LEU A 300 -4.91 -18.28 -33.71
CA LEU A 300 -5.07 -17.89 -32.31
C LEU A 300 -4.01 -18.53 -31.35
N GLU A 301 -3.46 -19.68 -31.71
CA GLU A 301 -2.35 -20.34 -31.01
C GLU A 301 -0.96 -19.84 -31.45
N ALA A 302 -0.89 -18.77 -32.24
CA ALA A 302 0.33 -18.22 -32.81
C ALA A 302 1.11 -19.20 -33.73
N SER A 303 0.41 -20.08 -34.43
CA SER A 303 0.92 -20.82 -35.56
C SER A 303 0.67 -20.04 -36.87
N CYS A 304 1.51 -20.21 -37.88
CA CYS A 304 1.36 -19.54 -39.15
C CYS A 304 0.08 -20.03 -39.90
N ASN A 305 -0.72 -19.07 -40.40
CA ASN A 305 -1.93 -19.33 -41.15
C ASN A 305 -1.68 -19.35 -42.69
N ASN A 306 -2.74 -19.33 -43.48
CA ASN A 306 -2.66 -19.40 -44.95
C ASN A 306 -2.16 -18.10 -45.62
N ASN A 307 -1.84 -17.04 -44.90
CA ASN A 307 -1.30 -15.79 -45.44
C ASN A 307 0.23 -15.79 -45.55
N VAL A 308 0.88 -16.89 -45.20
CA VAL A 308 2.32 -17.11 -45.37
C VAL A 308 2.55 -18.05 -46.56
N SER A 309 3.79 -18.13 -47.06
CA SER A 309 4.17 -19.12 -48.10
C SER A 309 3.92 -20.55 -47.58
N SER A 310 3.46 -21.44 -48.47
CA SER A 310 2.93 -22.78 -48.12
C SER A 310 3.82 -23.62 -47.19
N GLU A 311 5.11 -23.48 -47.34
CA GLU A 311 6.12 -24.19 -46.54
C GLU A 311 6.21 -23.76 -45.09
N TYR A 312 5.58 -22.63 -44.69
CA TYR A 312 5.54 -22.11 -43.33
C TYR A 312 4.21 -22.35 -42.63
N ILE A 313 3.16 -22.73 -43.37
CA ILE A 313 1.81 -22.94 -42.83
C ILE A 313 1.84 -23.98 -41.71
N GLY A 314 1.19 -23.66 -40.56
CA GLY A 314 1.08 -24.53 -39.39
C GLY A 314 2.32 -24.54 -38.48
N LEU A 315 3.43 -23.91 -38.87
CA LEU A 315 4.60 -23.80 -37.98
C LEU A 315 4.31 -22.84 -36.85
N ASN A 316 4.76 -23.21 -35.63
CA ASN A 316 4.77 -22.26 -34.51
C ASN A 316 5.66 -21.06 -34.86
N ARG A 317 5.29 -19.86 -34.39
CA ARG A 317 6.01 -18.59 -34.65
C ARG A 317 7.53 -18.67 -34.47
N PHE A 318 8.04 -19.41 -33.49
CA PHE A 318 9.48 -19.54 -33.24
C PHE A 318 10.15 -20.55 -34.18
N GLU A 319 9.44 -21.55 -34.60
CA GLU A 319 9.90 -22.49 -35.65
C GLU A 319 9.90 -21.77 -37.02
N ALA A 320 8.86 -21.01 -37.30
CA ALA A 320 8.78 -20.15 -38.46
C ALA A 320 9.95 -19.15 -38.52
N ARG A 321 10.29 -18.51 -37.38
CA ARG A 321 11.45 -17.61 -37.23
C ARG A 321 12.74 -18.29 -37.70
N LYS A 322 13.02 -19.47 -37.13
CA LYS A 322 14.23 -20.23 -37.50
C LYS A 322 14.27 -20.55 -39.00
N LYS A 323 13.16 -20.98 -39.54
CA LYS A 323 13.06 -21.35 -40.98
C LYS A 323 13.16 -20.12 -41.88
N VAL A 324 12.55 -18.99 -41.51
CA VAL A 324 12.68 -17.71 -42.27
C VAL A 324 14.14 -17.28 -42.29
N LEU A 325 14.83 -17.28 -41.15
CA LEU A 325 16.25 -16.91 -41.08
C LEU A 325 17.13 -17.83 -41.95
N TYR A 326 16.85 -19.14 -41.92
CA TYR A 326 17.56 -20.09 -42.77
C TYR A 326 17.34 -19.78 -44.28
N SER A 327 16.10 -19.57 -44.71
CA SER A 327 15.77 -19.26 -46.08
C SER A 327 16.35 -17.92 -46.58
N LEU A 328 16.35 -16.89 -45.72
CA LEU A 328 16.97 -15.60 -46.01
C LEU A 328 18.49 -15.72 -46.17
N LYS A 329 19.12 -16.57 -45.34
CA LYS A 329 20.57 -16.84 -45.45
C LYS A 329 20.94 -17.57 -46.72
N GLU A 330 20.17 -18.60 -47.12
CA GLU A 330 20.36 -19.34 -48.37
C GLU A 330 20.22 -18.44 -49.59
N GLN A 331 19.34 -17.43 -49.53
CA GLN A 331 19.14 -16.48 -50.64
C GLN A 331 20.09 -15.26 -50.59
N GLY A 332 20.98 -15.21 -49.58
CA GLY A 332 21.90 -14.07 -49.39
C GLY A 332 21.22 -12.78 -48.98
N LEU A 333 19.99 -12.85 -48.43
CA LEU A 333 19.19 -11.70 -48.00
C LEU A 333 19.38 -11.35 -46.54
N LEU A 334 19.97 -12.24 -45.73
CA LEU A 334 20.35 -11.99 -44.36
C LEU A 334 21.73 -11.30 -44.29
N VAL A 335 21.74 -9.98 -44.09
CA VAL A 335 22.93 -9.14 -44.17
C VAL A 335 23.79 -9.28 -42.89
N LYS A 336 23.17 -9.28 -41.70
CA LYS A 336 23.85 -9.29 -40.40
C LYS A 336 22.96 -9.84 -39.33
N GLU A 337 23.55 -10.58 -38.39
CA GLU A 337 22.95 -10.92 -37.11
C GLU A 337 23.71 -10.16 -35.99
N GLN A 338 23.02 -9.30 -35.25
CA GLN A 338 23.61 -8.49 -34.19
C GLN A 338 23.02 -8.86 -32.87
N PRO A 339 23.82 -9.29 -31.86
CA PRO A 339 23.33 -9.46 -30.49
C PRO A 339 22.63 -8.20 -29.97
N HIS A 340 21.46 -8.35 -29.39
CA HIS A 340 20.67 -7.24 -28.89
C HIS A 340 19.85 -7.65 -27.67
N THR A 341 19.78 -6.78 -26.66
CA THR A 341 18.93 -7.00 -25.49
C THR A 341 17.51 -6.56 -25.86
N LEU A 342 16.57 -7.48 -25.72
CA LEU A 342 15.15 -7.29 -26.06
C LEU A 342 14.32 -7.13 -24.80
N THR A 343 13.36 -6.23 -24.86
CA THR A 343 12.26 -6.18 -23.86
C THR A 343 11.11 -7.04 -24.41
N VAL A 344 10.93 -8.22 -23.81
CA VAL A 344 9.95 -9.22 -24.27
C VAL A 344 8.70 -9.15 -23.38
N PRO A 345 7.50 -8.87 -23.96
CA PRO A 345 6.25 -8.88 -23.22
C PRO A 345 5.81 -10.31 -22.93
N ARG A 346 5.55 -10.62 -21.63
CA ARG A 346 5.08 -11.92 -21.19
C ARG A 346 3.82 -11.81 -20.37
N CYS A 347 2.94 -12.80 -20.49
CA CYS A 347 1.80 -12.92 -19.59
C CYS A 347 2.26 -13.26 -18.17
N GLU A 348 1.87 -12.46 -17.18
CA GLU A 348 2.23 -12.68 -15.77
C GLU A 348 1.76 -14.07 -15.27
N ARG A 349 0.63 -14.56 -15.79
CA ARG A 349 -0.02 -15.79 -15.33
C ARG A 349 0.54 -17.05 -15.97
N THR A 350 0.80 -17.03 -17.27
CA THR A 350 1.27 -18.19 -18.02
C THR A 350 2.78 -18.19 -18.23
N GLY A 351 3.42 -17.03 -18.16
CA GLY A 351 4.82 -16.82 -18.58
C GLY A 351 5.03 -16.84 -20.09
N GLU A 352 3.96 -17.04 -20.89
CA GLU A 352 4.02 -17.08 -22.35
C GLU A 352 4.35 -15.71 -22.94
N ILE A 353 5.07 -15.68 -24.06
CA ILE A 353 5.32 -14.44 -24.82
C ILE A 353 4.01 -14.01 -25.47
N ILE A 354 3.62 -12.76 -25.18
CA ILE A 354 2.41 -12.15 -25.74
C ILE A 354 2.58 -11.92 -27.23
N GLU A 355 1.49 -12.13 -27.98
CA GLU A 355 1.40 -11.81 -29.39
C GLU A 355 0.44 -10.65 -29.63
N PRO A 356 0.87 -9.53 -30.24
CA PRO A 356 -0.08 -8.58 -30.79
C PRO A 356 -0.93 -9.27 -31.88
N MET A 357 -2.23 -9.42 -31.64
CA MET A 357 -3.13 -10.21 -32.48
C MET A 357 -4.32 -9.38 -32.95
N LEU A 358 -4.57 -9.39 -34.23
CA LEU A 358 -5.76 -8.76 -34.80
C LEU A 358 -6.97 -9.67 -34.63
N THR A 359 -7.88 -9.28 -33.74
CA THR A 359 -9.08 -10.06 -33.42
C THR A 359 -10.32 -9.18 -33.35
N LYS A 360 -11.49 -9.79 -33.50
CA LYS A 360 -12.78 -9.11 -33.31
C LYS A 360 -13.13 -9.12 -31.86
N GLN A 361 -13.20 -7.93 -31.24
CA GLN A 361 -13.41 -7.74 -29.80
C GLN A 361 -14.50 -6.69 -29.54
N TRP A 362 -15.02 -6.66 -28.30
CA TRP A 362 -15.89 -5.60 -27.79
C TRP A 362 -15.08 -4.51 -27.12
N PHE A 363 -15.43 -3.25 -27.39
CA PHE A 363 -14.72 -2.08 -26.86
C PHE A 363 -15.68 -1.06 -26.28
N VAL A 364 -15.24 -0.38 -25.21
CA VAL A 364 -15.83 0.88 -24.76
C VAL A 364 -15.08 2.00 -25.50
N ASP A 365 -15.83 2.85 -26.21
CA ASP A 365 -15.30 4.08 -26.79
C ASP A 365 -14.91 5.05 -25.70
N LEU A 366 -13.67 5.51 -25.69
CA LEU A 366 -13.13 6.48 -24.75
C LEU A 366 -12.42 7.64 -25.46
N THR A 367 -12.30 7.59 -26.79
CA THR A 367 -11.45 8.48 -27.58
C THR A 367 -12.18 9.40 -28.55
N LYS A 368 -13.40 9.06 -28.97
CA LYS A 368 -14.18 9.86 -29.90
C LYS A 368 -14.84 11.04 -29.20
N GLU A 369 -14.75 12.23 -29.76
CA GLU A 369 -15.47 13.41 -29.26
C GLU A 369 -16.98 13.34 -29.56
N THR A 370 -17.30 12.92 -30.76
CA THR A 370 -18.67 12.86 -31.30
C THR A 370 -18.86 11.58 -32.07
N GLN A 371 -20.01 10.95 -31.92
CA GLN A 371 -20.41 9.77 -32.70
C GLN A 371 -20.91 10.19 -34.10
N GLU A 372 -21.02 9.25 -35.03
CA GLU A 372 -21.53 9.50 -36.39
C GLU A 372 -22.96 10.00 -36.44
N ASN A 373 -23.78 9.64 -35.43
CA ASN A 373 -25.17 10.10 -35.25
C ASN A 373 -25.29 11.48 -34.58
N GLY A 374 -24.18 12.18 -34.32
CA GLY A 374 -24.13 13.50 -33.65
C GLY A 374 -24.24 13.49 -32.12
N LYS A 375 -24.38 12.31 -31.48
CA LYS A 375 -24.31 12.21 -30.01
C LYS A 375 -22.86 12.36 -29.52
N GLN A 376 -22.71 12.60 -28.20
CA GLN A 376 -21.39 12.63 -27.58
C GLN A 376 -20.70 11.28 -27.72
N GLY A 377 -19.44 11.28 -28.12
CA GLY A 377 -18.57 10.11 -28.07
C GLY A 377 -17.98 9.93 -26.67
N GLY A 378 -17.26 8.82 -26.49
CA GLY A 378 -16.73 8.42 -25.19
C GLY A 378 -15.77 9.41 -24.56
N LEU A 379 -15.00 10.16 -25.36
CA LEU A 379 -14.11 11.19 -24.85
C LEU A 379 -14.90 12.26 -24.07
N ASN A 380 -15.99 12.75 -24.63
CA ASN A 380 -16.80 13.80 -24.01
C ASN A 380 -17.77 13.25 -22.94
N ALA A 381 -18.28 12.03 -23.15
CA ALA A 381 -19.27 11.44 -22.22
C ALA A 381 -18.65 10.80 -20.99
N ILE A 382 -17.42 10.26 -21.10
CA ILE A 382 -16.79 9.43 -20.06
C ILE A 382 -15.43 9.98 -19.63
N THR A 383 -14.50 10.17 -20.58
CA THR A 383 -13.08 10.44 -20.28
C THR A 383 -12.86 11.84 -19.70
N LYS A 384 -13.35 12.87 -20.38
CA LYS A 384 -13.20 14.28 -19.91
C LYS A 384 -13.83 14.51 -18.55
N PRO A 385 -15.06 14.06 -18.26
CA PRO A 385 -15.64 14.22 -16.93
C PRO A 385 -14.83 13.51 -15.82
N ALA A 386 -14.21 12.38 -16.14
CA ALA A 386 -13.34 11.66 -15.21
C ALA A 386 -12.01 12.41 -14.97
N LEU A 387 -11.45 13.03 -16.01
CA LEU A 387 -10.26 13.86 -15.88
C LEU A 387 -10.54 15.14 -15.08
N GLU A 388 -11.64 15.82 -15.38
CA GLU A 388 -12.07 17.05 -14.70
C GLU A 388 -12.31 16.83 -13.21
N ALA A 389 -12.88 15.70 -12.79
CA ALA A 389 -13.12 15.40 -11.38
C ALA A 389 -11.84 15.44 -10.53
N VAL A 390 -10.70 15.09 -11.11
CA VAL A 390 -9.41 15.10 -10.41
C VAL A 390 -8.70 16.44 -10.58
N THR A 391 -8.71 17.03 -11.79
CA THR A 391 -8.04 18.32 -12.04
C THR A 391 -8.72 19.49 -11.32
N SER A 392 -10.03 19.42 -11.09
CA SER A 392 -10.80 20.40 -10.29
C SER A 392 -10.69 20.20 -8.77
N ASN A 393 -10.00 19.12 -8.33
CA ASN A 393 -9.93 18.71 -6.94
C ASN A 393 -11.27 18.29 -6.29
N GLU A 394 -12.29 17.96 -7.07
CA GLU A 394 -13.47 17.26 -6.55
C GLU A 394 -13.08 15.91 -5.96
N ILE A 395 -12.12 15.22 -6.60
CA ILE A 395 -11.46 14.02 -6.09
C ILE A 395 -10.00 14.37 -5.79
N LYS A 396 -9.58 14.17 -4.54
CA LYS A 396 -8.20 14.42 -4.12
C LYS A 396 -7.37 13.14 -4.16
N ILE A 397 -6.21 13.17 -4.79
CA ILE A 397 -5.24 12.06 -4.78
C ILE A 397 -4.11 12.36 -3.80
N ILE A 398 -3.89 11.48 -2.84
CA ILE A 398 -2.89 11.62 -1.79
C ILE A 398 -1.93 10.42 -1.83
N PRO A 399 -0.61 10.64 -2.00
CA PRO A 399 0.05 11.93 -2.24
C PRO A 399 -0.17 12.45 -3.66
N SER A 400 -0.09 13.78 -3.82
CA SER A 400 -0.44 14.49 -5.08
C SER A 400 0.42 14.11 -6.29
N GLN A 401 1.61 13.54 -6.10
CA GLN A 401 2.45 13.05 -7.20
C GLN A 401 1.73 12.05 -8.12
N TRP A 402 0.78 11.28 -7.61
CA TRP A 402 0.02 10.31 -8.39
C TRP A 402 -1.08 10.93 -9.24
N GLN A 403 -1.44 12.19 -8.99
CA GLN A 403 -2.37 12.93 -9.83
C GLN A 403 -1.82 13.09 -11.24
N GLN A 404 -0.53 13.43 -11.39
CA GLN A 404 0.11 13.54 -12.70
C GLN A 404 0.09 12.21 -13.49
N THR A 405 0.25 11.09 -12.79
CA THR A 405 0.15 9.76 -13.40
C THR A 405 -1.27 9.49 -13.91
N TYR A 406 -2.28 9.81 -13.11
CA TYR A 406 -3.69 9.69 -13.49
C TYR A 406 -4.02 10.54 -14.72
N GLU A 407 -3.62 11.82 -14.71
CA GLU A 407 -3.82 12.76 -15.81
C GLU A 407 -3.12 12.32 -17.08
N HIS A 408 -1.87 11.88 -16.98
CA HIS A 408 -1.10 11.38 -18.14
C HIS A 408 -1.81 10.21 -18.83
N TRP A 409 -2.34 9.27 -18.06
CA TRP A 409 -3.01 8.12 -18.63
C TRP A 409 -4.36 8.45 -19.27
N LEU A 410 -5.16 9.34 -18.67
CA LEU A 410 -6.42 9.74 -19.27
C LEU A 410 -6.23 10.62 -20.53
N ASN A 411 -5.21 11.45 -20.56
CA ASN A 411 -4.88 12.24 -21.73
C ASN A 411 -4.37 11.39 -22.93
N ASN A 412 -3.86 10.20 -22.67
CA ASN A 412 -3.36 9.27 -23.68
C ASN A 412 -4.20 7.98 -23.75
N ILE A 413 -5.44 8.03 -23.28
CA ILE A 413 -6.30 6.84 -23.20
C ILE A 413 -6.61 6.27 -24.57
N GLN A 414 -6.73 4.96 -24.64
CA GLN A 414 -7.22 4.22 -25.80
C GLN A 414 -8.58 3.60 -25.48
N ASP A 415 -9.30 3.18 -26.53
CA ASP A 415 -10.55 2.45 -26.33
C ASP A 415 -10.31 1.17 -25.54
N TRP A 416 -11.19 0.89 -24.60
CA TRP A 416 -11.01 -0.21 -23.66
C TRP A 416 -11.57 -1.53 -24.22
N CYS A 417 -10.72 -2.50 -24.49
CA CYS A 417 -11.12 -3.87 -24.86
C CYS A 417 -11.72 -4.58 -23.64
N ILE A 418 -13.01 -4.92 -23.73
CA ILE A 418 -13.78 -5.49 -22.62
C ILE A 418 -14.17 -6.96 -22.80
N SER A 419 -13.84 -7.62 -23.90
CA SER A 419 -14.15 -9.05 -24.14
C SER A 419 -12.95 -9.95 -23.82
N ARG A 420 -13.24 -11.13 -23.27
CA ARG A 420 -12.26 -12.16 -22.93
C ARG A 420 -12.80 -13.52 -23.37
N GLN A 421 -11.97 -14.34 -24.00
CA GLN A 421 -12.31 -15.68 -24.49
C GLN A 421 -12.14 -16.71 -23.36
N LEU A 422 -12.88 -16.50 -22.27
CA LEU A 422 -12.89 -17.33 -21.08
C LEU A 422 -14.26 -17.95 -20.86
N TRP A 423 -14.34 -18.95 -19.99
CA TRP A 423 -15.59 -19.52 -19.55
C TRP A 423 -16.10 -18.90 -18.26
N TRP A 424 -15.20 -18.46 -17.39
CA TRP A 424 -15.48 -17.86 -16.10
C TRP A 424 -15.50 -16.34 -16.16
N GLY A 425 -16.65 -15.75 -15.86
CA GLY A 425 -16.91 -14.32 -15.87
C GLY A 425 -18.33 -13.99 -16.29
N HIS A 426 -18.64 -12.69 -16.39
CA HIS A 426 -19.94 -12.21 -16.88
C HIS A 426 -20.03 -12.43 -18.39
N GLN A 427 -20.84 -13.36 -18.82
CA GLN A 427 -21.06 -13.61 -20.25
C GLN A 427 -21.66 -12.37 -20.92
N ILE A 428 -21.12 -11.99 -22.08
CA ILE A 428 -21.54 -10.80 -22.81
C ILE A 428 -23.03 -10.90 -23.18
N PRO A 429 -23.86 -9.87 -22.85
CA PRO A 429 -25.29 -9.90 -23.12
C PRO A 429 -25.63 -9.49 -24.56
N ALA A 430 -25.05 -10.23 -25.51
CA ALA A 430 -25.25 -10.07 -26.94
C ALA A 430 -25.62 -11.40 -27.58
N TRP A 431 -26.61 -11.41 -28.44
CA TRP A 431 -27.12 -12.59 -29.15
C TRP A 431 -26.99 -12.41 -30.63
N TYR A 432 -26.51 -13.40 -31.32
CA TYR A 432 -26.30 -13.41 -32.77
C TYR A 432 -27.33 -14.25 -33.46
N SER A 433 -27.71 -13.81 -34.70
CA SER A 433 -28.34 -14.68 -35.67
C SER A 433 -27.43 -15.88 -36.04
N GLN A 434 -27.97 -16.99 -36.50
CA GLN A 434 -27.18 -18.19 -36.82
C GLN A 434 -26.06 -17.91 -37.83
N ASP A 435 -26.29 -17.01 -38.79
CA ASP A 435 -25.31 -16.56 -39.78
C ASP A 435 -24.31 -15.52 -39.23
N LYS A 436 -24.45 -15.12 -37.98
CA LYS A 436 -23.65 -14.09 -37.28
C LYS A 436 -23.65 -12.69 -37.94
N GLN A 437 -24.64 -12.42 -38.86
CA GLN A 437 -24.75 -11.14 -39.54
C GLN A 437 -25.45 -10.07 -38.66
N GLN A 438 -26.35 -10.49 -37.80
CA GLN A 438 -27.08 -9.58 -36.87
C GLN A 438 -26.70 -9.85 -35.43
N VAL A 439 -26.59 -8.78 -34.68
CA VAL A 439 -26.34 -8.83 -33.21
C VAL A 439 -27.41 -8.05 -32.47
N PHE A 440 -27.94 -8.64 -31.41
CA PHE A 440 -28.99 -8.09 -30.56
C PHE A 440 -28.44 -8.00 -29.11
N VAL A 441 -28.23 -6.79 -28.64
CA VAL A 441 -27.77 -6.56 -27.27
C VAL A 441 -28.98 -6.31 -26.39
N ALA A 442 -29.16 -7.16 -25.39
CA ALA A 442 -30.36 -7.17 -24.57
C ALA A 442 -30.03 -7.65 -23.12
N ARG A 443 -30.93 -7.47 -22.17
CA ARG A 443 -30.75 -7.94 -20.78
C ARG A 443 -30.88 -9.45 -20.63
N ASN A 444 -31.64 -10.06 -21.52
CA ASN A 444 -31.88 -11.51 -21.54
C ASN A 444 -32.30 -11.98 -22.93
N LEU A 445 -32.39 -13.30 -23.11
CA LEU A 445 -32.76 -13.92 -24.37
C LEU A 445 -34.15 -13.48 -24.88
N GLU A 446 -35.12 -13.30 -23.98
CA GLU A 446 -36.47 -12.93 -24.39
C GLU A 446 -36.54 -11.50 -24.95
N GLU A 447 -35.81 -10.58 -24.35
CA GLU A 447 -35.66 -9.22 -24.88
C GLU A 447 -34.90 -9.24 -26.23
N ALA A 448 -33.86 -10.07 -26.35
CA ALA A 448 -33.14 -10.25 -27.61
C ALA A 448 -34.04 -10.81 -28.74
N LYS A 449 -34.89 -11.79 -28.44
CA LYS A 449 -35.91 -12.32 -29.40
C LYS A 449 -36.87 -11.24 -29.87
N ILE A 450 -37.34 -10.38 -28.94
CA ILE A 450 -38.23 -9.27 -29.31
C ILE A 450 -37.52 -8.29 -30.23
N GLN A 451 -36.26 -7.98 -30.00
CA GLN A 451 -35.46 -7.12 -30.85
C GLN A 451 -35.25 -7.76 -32.22
N ALA A 452 -34.95 -9.06 -32.30
CA ALA A 452 -34.76 -9.83 -33.51
C ALA A 452 -36.04 -9.83 -34.38
N GLN A 453 -37.20 -10.12 -33.75
CA GLN A 453 -38.49 -10.11 -34.47
C GLN A 453 -38.80 -8.72 -35.05
N LYS A 454 -38.52 -7.65 -34.30
CA LYS A 454 -38.69 -6.27 -34.80
C LYS A 454 -37.79 -5.97 -36.00
N SER A 455 -36.60 -6.59 -36.09
CA SER A 455 -35.69 -6.48 -37.24
C SER A 455 -36.02 -7.44 -38.38
N GLY A 456 -37.07 -8.28 -38.25
CA GLY A 456 -37.48 -9.27 -39.25
C GLY A 456 -36.80 -10.64 -39.14
N TYR A 457 -36.01 -10.88 -38.07
CA TYR A 457 -35.32 -12.16 -37.86
C TYR A 457 -36.14 -13.03 -36.88
N ASN A 458 -36.48 -14.24 -37.30
CA ASN A 458 -37.28 -15.19 -36.50
C ASN A 458 -36.53 -16.53 -36.24
N GLY A 459 -35.24 -16.60 -36.57
CA GLY A 459 -34.39 -17.76 -36.30
C GLY A 459 -33.94 -17.88 -34.85
N GLU A 460 -33.20 -18.95 -34.56
CA GLU A 460 -32.59 -19.13 -33.24
C GLU A 460 -31.47 -18.08 -33.02
N LEU A 461 -31.35 -17.67 -31.78
CA LEU A 461 -30.31 -16.75 -31.32
C LEU A 461 -29.27 -17.49 -30.48
N VAL A 462 -28.00 -17.20 -30.75
CA VAL A 462 -26.88 -17.76 -29.96
C VAL A 462 -26.20 -16.62 -29.20
N GLN A 463 -26.07 -16.78 -27.88
CA GLN A 463 -25.39 -15.79 -27.04
C GLN A 463 -23.89 -15.80 -27.34
N ASP A 464 -23.26 -14.63 -27.24
CA ASP A 464 -21.81 -14.47 -27.31
C ASP A 464 -21.13 -15.41 -26.30
N GLU A 465 -20.11 -16.14 -26.73
CA GLU A 465 -19.40 -17.10 -25.86
C GLU A 465 -18.39 -16.41 -24.94
N ASP A 466 -17.97 -15.20 -25.28
CA ASP A 466 -17.01 -14.42 -24.53
C ASP A 466 -17.62 -13.88 -23.23
N VAL A 467 -16.74 -13.58 -22.28
CA VAL A 467 -17.10 -12.92 -21.02
C VAL A 467 -16.49 -11.52 -20.98
N LEU A 468 -17.01 -10.67 -20.10
CA LEU A 468 -16.47 -9.34 -19.87
C LEU A 468 -15.17 -9.37 -19.08
N ASP A 469 -14.30 -8.41 -19.35
CA ASP A 469 -13.12 -8.11 -18.53
C ASP A 469 -13.51 -7.94 -17.07
N THR A 470 -12.78 -8.56 -16.15
CA THR A 470 -12.95 -8.42 -14.69
C THR A 470 -13.03 -6.95 -14.26
N TRP A 471 -12.22 -6.10 -14.87
CA TRP A 471 -12.23 -4.66 -14.56
C TRP A 471 -13.53 -3.94 -14.95
N PHE A 472 -14.33 -4.50 -15.84
CA PHE A 472 -15.63 -3.92 -16.19
C PHE A 472 -16.60 -4.00 -15.00
N SER A 473 -16.74 -5.17 -14.38
CA SER A 473 -17.56 -5.32 -13.17
C SER A 473 -16.97 -4.57 -11.98
N SER A 474 -15.64 -4.61 -11.80
CA SER A 474 -14.95 -3.94 -10.70
C SER A 474 -15.06 -2.40 -10.77
N ALA A 475 -15.17 -1.83 -11.97
CA ALA A 475 -15.39 -0.40 -12.18
C ALA A 475 -16.76 0.10 -11.70
N LEU A 476 -17.75 -0.80 -11.61
CA LEU A 476 -19.11 -0.47 -11.20
C LEU A 476 -19.32 -0.55 -9.67
N VAL A 477 -18.37 -1.13 -8.94
CA VAL A 477 -18.45 -1.38 -7.49
C VAL A 477 -18.91 -0.16 -6.67
N PRO A 478 -18.47 1.09 -6.93
CA PRO A 478 -18.86 2.22 -6.09
C PRO A 478 -20.35 2.45 -5.95
N PHE A 479 -21.14 2.09 -6.96
CA PHE A 479 -22.59 2.27 -6.93
C PHE A 479 -23.37 0.95 -6.97
N SER A 480 -22.81 -0.09 -7.59
CA SER A 480 -23.47 -1.40 -7.64
C SER A 480 -23.58 -2.07 -6.26
N SER A 481 -22.55 -1.90 -5.41
CA SER A 481 -22.59 -2.39 -4.02
C SER A 481 -23.61 -1.66 -3.17
N LEU A 482 -23.99 -0.43 -3.56
CA LEU A 482 -24.98 0.42 -2.89
C LEU A 482 -26.41 0.27 -3.45
N ASP A 483 -26.72 -0.88 -4.02
CA ASP A 483 -28.05 -1.27 -4.47
C ASP A 483 -28.64 -0.42 -5.62
N TRP A 484 -27.78 0.16 -6.45
CA TRP A 484 -28.16 1.02 -7.57
C TRP A 484 -29.13 0.34 -8.56
N ILE A 485 -28.95 -0.97 -8.82
CA ILE A 485 -29.78 -1.70 -9.78
C ILE A 485 -31.26 -1.77 -9.40
N ASN A 486 -31.58 -1.81 -8.10
CA ASN A 486 -32.94 -1.87 -7.61
C ASN A 486 -33.58 -0.47 -7.50
N GLU A 487 -32.79 0.55 -7.15
CA GLU A 487 -33.23 1.95 -7.08
C GLU A 487 -32.08 2.88 -7.48
N PRO A 488 -32.04 3.30 -8.75
CA PRO A 488 -30.95 4.18 -9.24
C PRO A 488 -31.10 5.63 -8.81
N ASP A 489 -32.28 6.04 -8.35
CA ASP A 489 -32.55 7.39 -7.84
C ASP A 489 -31.88 7.54 -6.45
N ALA A 490 -30.83 8.35 -6.38
CA ALA A 490 -30.10 8.55 -5.16
C ALA A 490 -30.92 9.20 -4.02
N ASP A 491 -31.97 9.92 -4.32
CA ASP A 491 -32.84 10.51 -3.29
C ASP A 491 -33.77 9.47 -2.64
N LYS A 492 -34.07 8.41 -3.35
CA LYS A 492 -34.87 7.27 -2.87
C LYS A 492 -34.01 6.13 -2.33
N ASN A 493 -32.84 5.92 -2.91
CA ASN A 493 -31.91 4.90 -2.46
C ASN A 493 -31.09 5.38 -1.25
N LYS A 494 -31.41 4.83 -0.11
CA LYS A 494 -30.80 5.16 1.18
C LYS A 494 -29.28 4.99 1.18
N LEU A 495 -28.79 3.90 0.59
CA LEU A 495 -27.33 3.61 0.55
C LEU A 495 -26.60 4.58 -0.36
N LEU A 496 -27.13 4.89 -1.55
CA LEU A 496 -26.55 5.88 -2.44
C LEU A 496 -26.57 7.29 -1.83
N LYS A 497 -27.67 7.64 -1.15
CA LYS A 497 -27.83 8.96 -0.49
C LYS A 497 -26.73 9.18 0.57
N TYR A 498 -26.49 8.20 1.43
CA TYR A 498 -25.59 8.34 2.57
C TYR A 498 -24.12 8.09 2.21
N PHE A 499 -23.85 7.17 1.27
CA PHE A 499 -22.50 6.61 1.11
C PHE A 499 -21.89 6.76 -0.29
N LEU A 500 -22.55 7.42 -1.23
CA LEU A 500 -21.96 7.84 -2.49
C LEU A 500 -21.91 9.37 -2.57
N PRO A 501 -20.72 9.99 -2.73
CA PRO A 501 -19.40 9.38 -2.85
C PRO A 501 -18.92 8.76 -1.54
N SER A 502 -18.09 7.70 -1.61
CA SER A 502 -17.39 7.20 -0.44
C SER A 502 -16.34 8.21 0.03
N SER A 503 -16.02 8.21 1.33
CA SER A 503 -15.13 9.21 1.92
C SER A 503 -13.71 9.08 1.42
N VAL A 504 -13.20 7.85 1.37
CA VAL A 504 -11.85 7.56 0.93
C VAL A 504 -11.78 6.19 0.25
N LEU A 505 -11.03 6.12 -0.84
CA LEU A 505 -10.56 4.89 -1.44
C LEU A 505 -9.11 4.68 -1.04
N VAL A 506 -8.77 3.51 -0.51
CA VAL A 506 -7.38 3.14 -0.16
C VAL A 506 -6.89 2.09 -1.14
N THR A 507 -5.82 2.37 -1.87
CA THR A 507 -5.33 1.48 -2.95
C THR A 507 -3.82 1.57 -3.15
N GLY A 508 -3.23 0.56 -3.78
CA GLY A 508 -1.87 0.61 -4.30
C GLY A 508 -1.75 1.47 -5.56
N TYR A 509 -0.57 1.97 -5.82
CA TYR A 509 -0.32 2.81 -7.00
C TYR A 509 -0.43 2.04 -8.33
N ASP A 510 -0.28 0.74 -8.32
CA ASP A 510 -0.27 -0.14 -9.49
C ASP A 510 -1.62 -0.30 -10.18
N ILE A 511 -2.72 0.00 -9.48
CA ILE A 511 -4.08 -0.09 -10.03
C ILE A 511 -4.80 1.26 -10.16
N ILE A 512 -4.08 2.38 -10.15
CA ILE A 512 -4.67 3.71 -10.31
C ILE A 512 -5.43 3.81 -11.65
N PHE A 513 -4.81 3.40 -12.75
CA PHE A 513 -5.47 3.43 -14.06
C PHE A 513 -6.55 2.37 -14.19
N PHE A 514 -6.23 1.12 -13.85
CA PHE A 514 -7.10 -0.02 -14.13
C PHE A 514 -8.36 -0.04 -13.27
N TRP A 515 -8.27 0.49 -12.04
CA TRP A 515 -9.39 0.48 -11.13
C TRP A 515 -9.90 1.88 -10.77
N VAL A 516 -9.02 2.75 -10.27
CA VAL A 516 -9.44 4.09 -9.81
C VAL A 516 -10.04 4.90 -10.96
N ALA A 517 -9.32 5.04 -12.08
CA ALA A 517 -9.80 5.81 -13.22
C ALA A 517 -11.09 5.22 -13.80
N ARG A 518 -11.18 3.89 -13.92
CA ARG A 518 -12.38 3.22 -14.43
C ARG A 518 -13.59 3.37 -13.50
N MET A 519 -13.38 3.33 -12.19
CA MET A 519 -14.46 3.65 -11.23
C MET A 519 -14.93 5.09 -11.38
N VAL A 520 -14.04 6.05 -11.55
CA VAL A 520 -14.41 7.45 -11.76
C VAL A 520 -15.21 7.60 -13.06
N MET A 521 -14.73 7.02 -14.17
CA MET A 521 -15.40 7.04 -15.47
C MET A 521 -16.82 6.48 -15.37
N MET A 522 -16.97 5.27 -14.86
CA MET A 522 -18.26 4.59 -14.83
C MET A 522 -19.22 5.21 -13.82
N THR A 523 -18.76 5.54 -12.61
CA THR A 523 -19.65 6.13 -11.60
C THR A 523 -20.17 7.50 -12.04
N LYS A 524 -19.31 8.36 -12.59
CA LYS A 524 -19.78 9.67 -13.11
C LYS A 524 -20.76 9.50 -14.26
N TYR A 525 -20.51 8.55 -15.17
CA TYR A 525 -21.41 8.32 -16.29
C TYR A 525 -22.80 7.82 -15.86
N PHE A 526 -22.86 6.83 -14.94
CA PHE A 526 -24.12 6.22 -14.52
C PHE A 526 -24.90 6.99 -13.47
N THR A 527 -24.20 7.70 -12.58
CA THR A 527 -24.80 8.33 -11.39
C THR A 527 -24.69 9.86 -11.37
N HIS A 528 -23.88 10.45 -12.26
CA HIS A 528 -23.52 11.88 -12.25
C HIS A 528 -22.84 12.35 -10.95
N ARG A 529 -22.36 11.41 -10.12
CA ARG A 529 -21.65 11.65 -8.87
C ARG A 529 -20.22 11.12 -8.94
N ASN A 530 -19.36 11.60 -8.05
CA ASN A 530 -18.03 11.02 -7.88
C ASN A 530 -18.15 9.69 -7.13
N PRO A 531 -17.26 8.71 -7.38
CA PRO A 531 -17.25 7.45 -6.63
C PRO A 531 -16.72 7.64 -5.19
N PHE A 532 -15.80 8.58 -4.99
CA PHE A 532 -15.13 8.87 -3.71
C PHE A 532 -14.61 10.31 -3.69
N ASN A 533 -14.39 10.84 -2.47
CA ASN A 533 -13.85 12.20 -2.29
C ASN A 533 -12.32 12.22 -2.29
N THR A 534 -11.70 11.18 -1.75
CA THR A 534 -10.23 11.08 -1.61
C THR A 534 -9.74 9.71 -2.08
N VAL A 535 -8.61 9.68 -2.77
CA VAL A 535 -7.86 8.46 -3.08
C VAL A 535 -6.56 8.49 -2.30
N TYR A 536 -6.44 7.62 -1.30
CA TYR A 536 -5.19 7.40 -0.59
C TYR A 536 -4.40 6.30 -1.28
N VAL A 537 -3.27 6.69 -1.87
CA VAL A 537 -2.40 5.77 -2.62
C VAL A 537 -1.22 5.37 -1.77
N HIS A 538 -1.14 4.09 -1.42
CA HIS A 538 -0.03 3.54 -0.67
C HIS A 538 1.00 2.83 -1.56
N GLY A 539 2.20 2.64 -1.00
CA GLY A 539 3.25 1.84 -1.63
C GLY A 539 3.01 0.33 -1.52
N LEU A 540 3.71 -0.45 -2.32
CA LEU A 540 3.63 -1.90 -2.27
C LEU A 540 4.44 -2.46 -1.09
N VAL A 541 3.91 -3.52 -0.47
CA VAL A 541 4.63 -4.26 0.57
C VAL A 541 5.58 -5.26 -0.09
N ARG A 542 6.88 -5.10 0.22
CA ARG A 542 7.99 -5.91 -0.27
C ARG A 542 8.58 -6.73 0.88
N ASP A 543 9.35 -7.77 0.56
CA ASP A 543 10.11 -8.51 1.57
C ASP A 543 11.22 -7.66 2.19
N ALA A 544 11.92 -8.19 3.19
CA ALA A 544 12.99 -7.47 3.88
C ALA A 544 14.15 -7.05 2.96
N ASP A 545 14.34 -7.76 1.85
CA ASP A 545 15.35 -7.46 0.83
C ASP A 545 14.86 -6.46 -0.24
N GLY A 546 13.63 -5.95 -0.12
CA GLY A 546 13.02 -5.01 -1.06
C GLY A 546 12.48 -5.65 -2.34
N LYS A 547 12.31 -6.99 -2.39
CA LYS A 547 11.73 -7.70 -3.54
C LYS A 547 10.21 -7.79 -3.42
N LYS A 548 9.51 -7.76 -4.57
CA LYS A 548 8.05 -8.02 -4.63
C LYS A 548 7.77 -9.41 -4.04
N MET A 549 6.81 -9.49 -3.10
CA MET A 549 6.37 -10.77 -2.56
C MET A 549 5.48 -11.50 -3.55
N SER A 550 5.76 -12.75 -3.82
CA SER A 550 4.98 -13.62 -4.70
C SER A 550 5.05 -15.07 -4.23
N LYS A 551 3.91 -15.78 -4.29
CA LYS A 551 3.87 -17.24 -4.01
C LYS A 551 4.78 -18.01 -4.96
N SER A 552 4.83 -17.59 -6.22
CA SER A 552 5.66 -18.23 -7.25
C SER A 552 7.16 -18.05 -7.06
N GLU A 553 7.59 -17.08 -6.24
CA GLU A 553 8.99 -16.84 -5.86
C GLU A 553 9.32 -17.38 -4.44
N GLY A 554 8.34 -17.92 -3.72
CA GLY A 554 8.53 -18.50 -2.39
C GLY A 554 8.92 -17.53 -1.27
N ASN A 555 8.69 -16.21 -1.47
CA ASN A 555 9.04 -15.18 -0.49
C ASN A 555 7.80 -14.53 0.18
N THR A 556 6.61 -15.03 -0.09
CA THR A 556 5.37 -14.53 0.51
C THR A 556 5.23 -14.97 1.97
N LEU A 557 4.72 -14.07 2.80
CA LEU A 557 4.27 -14.35 4.17
C LEU A 557 2.74 -14.28 4.22
N ASP A 558 2.13 -15.22 4.92
CA ASP A 558 0.71 -15.18 5.26
C ASP A 558 0.56 -14.33 6.54
N PRO A 559 -0.30 -13.31 6.57
CA PRO A 559 -0.49 -12.50 7.76
C PRO A 559 -0.96 -13.31 8.98
N VAL A 560 -1.73 -14.37 8.78
CA VAL A 560 -2.19 -15.25 9.87
C VAL A 560 -1.02 -16.02 10.49
N ASP A 561 -0.01 -16.39 9.71
CA ASP A 561 1.20 -17.03 10.24
C ASP A 561 2.01 -16.10 11.18
N LEU A 562 1.92 -14.78 10.98
CA LEU A 562 2.51 -13.81 11.88
C LEU A 562 1.66 -13.58 13.14
N ILE A 563 0.35 -13.66 13.01
CA ILE A 563 -0.59 -13.49 14.11
C ILE A 563 -0.54 -14.69 15.06
N ASP A 564 -0.72 -15.90 14.51
CA ASP A 564 -0.90 -17.13 15.28
C ASP A 564 0.39 -17.93 15.48
N GLY A 565 1.42 -17.60 14.71
CA GLY A 565 2.67 -18.35 14.65
C GLY A 565 2.56 -19.54 13.69
N ILE A 566 3.71 -20.02 13.22
CA ILE A 566 3.83 -21.22 12.39
C ILE A 566 5.17 -21.89 12.64
N ASP A 567 5.17 -23.21 12.76
CA ASP A 567 6.40 -24.00 12.85
C ASP A 567 7.19 -24.00 11.53
N LEU A 568 8.49 -24.25 11.62
CA LEU A 568 9.39 -24.20 10.47
C LEU A 568 8.98 -25.15 9.34
N ASP A 569 8.57 -26.37 9.67
CA ASP A 569 8.26 -27.39 8.64
C ASP A 569 7.05 -26.99 7.80
N LYS A 570 5.99 -26.52 8.45
CA LYS A 570 4.81 -25.98 7.76
C LYS A 570 5.13 -24.70 6.96
N LEU A 571 5.99 -23.83 7.49
CA LEU A 571 6.42 -22.63 6.77
C LEU A 571 7.21 -22.98 5.51
N LEU A 572 8.13 -23.94 5.59
CA LEU A 572 8.88 -24.46 4.45
C LEU A 572 7.93 -25.06 3.40
N GLN A 573 6.96 -25.88 3.80
CA GLN A 573 5.96 -26.43 2.90
C GLN A 573 5.17 -25.34 2.19
N LYS A 574 4.64 -24.32 2.92
CA LYS A 574 3.91 -23.21 2.33
C LYS A 574 4.75 -22.44 1.29
N ARG A 575 6.02 -22.17 1.60
CA ARG A 575 6.90 -21.35 0.74
C ARG A 575 7.46 -22.08 -0.46
N THR A 576 7.50 -23.42 -0.43
CA THR A 576 7.95 -24.24 -1.57
C THR A 576 6.82 -24.77 -2.45
N THR A 577 5.56 -24.58 -2.03
CA THR A 577 4.39 -25.00 -2.81
C THR A 577 4.04 -23.95 -3.88
N GLY A 578 3.96 -24.39 -5.15
CA GLY A 578 3.53 -23.54 -6.28
C GLY A 578 4.61 -22.60 -6.81
N LEU A 579 5.88 -22.94 -6.61
CA LEU A 579 7.00 -22.19 -7.22
C LEU A 579 6.90 -22.22 -8.75
N ARG A 580 7.17 -21.06 -9.37
CA ARG A 580 7.25 -20.94 -10.84
C ARG A 580 8.38 -21.79 -11.40
N ARG A 581 9.51 -21.86 -10.69
CA ARG A 581 10.64 -22.72 -10.99
C ARG A 581 10.88 -23.68 -9.82
N PRO A 582 10.44 -24.93 -9.90
CA PRO A 582 10.59 -25.92 -8.82
C PRO A 582 12.07 -26.19 -8.44
N ASP A 583 13.00 -25.97 -9.36
CA ASP A 583 14.44 -26.08 -9.15
C ASP A 583 15.01 -25.07 -8.13
N THR A 584 14.29 -23.97 -7.87
CA THR A 584 14.68 -22.96 -6.87
C THR A 584 14.29 -23.33 -5.43
N ALA A 585 13.55 -24.43 -5.21
CA ALA A 585 13.09 -24.85 -3.88
C ALA A 585 14.23 -24.98 -2.83
N PRO A 586 15.42 -25.55 -3.15
CA PRO A 586 16.53 -25.61 -2.19
C PRO A 586 16.98 -24.23 -1.69
N GLN A 587 17.03 -23.22 -2.57
CA GLN A 587 17.41 -21.85 -2.22
C GLN A 587 16.36 -21.19 -1.31
N VAL A 588 15.07 -21.42 -1.61
CA VAL A 588 13.95 -20.93 -0.78
C VAL A 588 14.00 -21.55 0.62
N ILE A 589 14.29 -22.84 0.71
CA ILE A 589 14.44 -23.59 1.98
C ILE A 589 15.59 -22.99 2.81
N GLU A 590 16.77 -22.83 2.22
CA GLU A 590 17.95 -22.29 2.89
C GLU A 590 17.70 -20.87 3.40
N LYS A 591 17.17 -19.98 2.55
CA LYS A 591 16.82 -18.62 2.92
C LYS A 591 15.77 -18.59 4.04
N THR A 592 14.78 -19.47 3.99
CA THR A 592 13.73 -19.54 5.02
C THR A 592 14.29 -19.98 6.37
N LYS A 593 15.13 -21.03 6.40
CA LYS A 593 15.81 -21.49 7.62
C LYS A 593 16.74 -20.43 8.22
N HIS A 594 17.42 -19.66 7.37
CA HIS A 594 18.26 -18.56 7.83
C HIS A 594 17.45 -17.43 8.47
N THR A 595 16.32 -17.07 7.86
CA THR A 595 15.48 -15.95 8.32
C THR A 595 14.61 -16.33 9.52
N PHE A 596 14.09 -17.57 9.54
CA PHE A 596 13.14 -18.09 10.53
C PHE A 596 13.61 -19.48 11.02
N PRO A 597 14.68 -19.57 11.80
CA PRO A 597 15.29 -20.85 12.17
C PRO A 597 14.37 -21.79 12.96
N GLU A 598 13.42 -21.24 13.71
CA GLU A 598 12.44 -21.98 14.52
C GLU A 598 10.99 -21.78 14.02
N GLY A 599 10.81 -21.23 12.81
CA GLY A 599 9.52 -20.77 12.32
C GLY A 599 9.19 -19.35 12.77
N ILE A 600 7.93 -18.96 12.70
CA ILE A 600 7.46 -17.61 13.08
C ILE A 600 6.71 -17.71 14.41
N PRO A 601 7.13 -17.00 15.47
CA PRO A 601 6.39 -16.98 16.72
C PRO A 601 5.06 -16.21 16.56
N ALA A 602 4.06 -16.51 17.38
CA ALA A 602 2.81 -15.78 17.43
C ALA A 602 3.05 -14.35 17.95
N PHE A 603 2.80 -13.34 17.13
CA PHE A 603 2.93 -11.94 17.52
C PHE A 603 1.61 -11.33 18.02
N GLY A 604 0.48 -11.84 17.54
CA GLY A 604 -0.86 -11.26 17.75
C GLY A 604 -1.22 -10.20 16.70
N THR A 605 -2.51 -9.98 16.54
CA THR A 605 -3.06 -9.07 15.54
C THR A 605 -2.69 -7.61 15.78
N ASP A 606 -2.77 -7.14 17.03
CA ASP A 606 -2.46 -5.74 17.38
C ASP A 606 -1.00 -5.38 17.12
N ALA A 607 -0.06 -6.30 17.36
CA ALA A 607 1.36 -6.10 17.06
C ALA A 607 1.61 -5.99 15.55
N LEU A 608 0.95 -6.81 14.74
CA LEU A 608 1.04 -6.75 13.28
C LEU A 608 0.43 -5.45 12.75
N ARG A 609 -0.75 -5.06 13.25
CA ARG A 609 -1.44 -3.83 12.85
C ARG A 609 -0.62 -2.59 13.21
N PHE A 610 -0.04 -2.54 14.40
CA PHE A 610 0.82 -1.42 14.79
C PHE A 610 2.09 -1.36 13.95
N THR A 611 2.66 -2.52 13.59
CA THR A 611 3.78 -2.60 12.64
C THR A 611 3.40 -1.96 11.31
N PHE A 612 2.25 -2.30 10.75
CA PHE A 612 1.77 -1.71 9.50
C PHE A 612 1.50 -0.22 9.62
N ALA A 613 0.83 0.22 10.69
CA ALA A 613 0.59 1.65 10.93
C ALA A 613 1.91 2.44 10.96
N SER A 614 2.93 1.93 11.68
CA SER A 614 4.25 2.58 11.78
C SER A 614 5.01 2.65 10.44
N LEU A 615 4.65 1.83 9.47
CA LEU A 615 5.25 1.77 8.14
C LEU A 615 4.41 2.49 7.07
N ALA A 616 3.20 2.95 7.40
CA ALA A 616 2.25 3.54 6.48
C ALA A 616 2.61 4.98 6.09
N SER A 617 3.81 5.16 5.53
CA SER A 617 4.25 6.44 4.94
C SER A 617 3.65 6.63 3.55
N LEU A 618 3.38 7.90 3.17
CA LEU A 618 2.74 8.23 1.91
C LEU A 618 3.57 7.80 0.69
N GLY A 619 2.98 6.99 -0.18
CA GLY A 619 3.46 6.70 -1.54
C GLY A 619 4.75 5.89 -1.66
N ARG A 620 5.38 5.46 -0.56
CA ARG A 620 6.63 4.68 -0.58
C ARG A 620 6.36 3.20 -0.44
N SER A 621 7.11 2.38 -1.19
CA SER A 621 7.13 0.93 -0.96
C SER A 621 7.67 0.61 0.43
N ILE A 622 7.09 -0.41 1.06
CA ILE A 622 7.35 -0.82 2.42
C ILE A 622 8.15 -2.12 2.40
N ASN A 623 9.36 -2.09 2.96
CA ASN A 623 10.12 -3.30 3.20
C ASN A 623 9.69 -3.87 4.56
N PHE A 624 8.95 -4.96 4.53
CA PHE A 624 8.41 -5.59 5.73
C PHE A 624 9.44 -6.54 6.36
N ASP A 625 9.76 -6.27 7.63
CA ASP A 625 10.58 -7.14 8.47
C ASP A 625 9.76 -7.64 9.66
N ALA A 626 9.59 -8.96 9.77
CA ALA A 626 8.84 -9.61 10.85
C ALA A 626 9.43 -9.32 12.25
N LYS A 627 10.73 -9.00 12.36
CA LYS A 627 11.37 -8.63 13.62
C LYS A 627 10.74 -7.39 14.28
N ARG A 628 10.16 -6.49 13.50
CA ARG A 628 9.45 -5.32 14.03
C ARG A 628 8.21 -5.70 14.81
N CYS A 629 7.52 -6.78 14.41
CA CYS A 629 6.35 -7.28 15.14
C CYS A 629 6.70 -7.68 16.58
N ALA A 630 7.90 -8.23 16.82
CA ALA A 630 8.37 -8.56 18.16
C ALA A 630 8.48 -7.32 19.07
N GLY A 631 8.97 -6.20 18.52
CA GLY A 631 9.03 -4.91 19.24
C GLY A 631 7.63 -4.44 19.67
N TYR A 632 6.66 -4.51 18.77
CA TYR A 632 5.29 -4.06 19.08
C TYR A 632 4.50 -5.08 19.91
N ARG A 633 4.84 -6.36 19.89
CA ARG A 633 4.34 -7.31 20.89
C ARG A 633 4.82 -6.93 22.31
N ASN A 634 6.06 -6.49 22.45
CA ASN A 634 6.57 -5.97 23.72
C ASN A 634 5.84 -4.69 24.14
N PHE A 635 5.45 -3.85 23.19
CA PHE A 635 4.61 -2.68 23.45
C PHE A 635 3.23 -3.08 23.99
N CYS A 636 2.58 -4.10 23.42
CA CYS A 636 1.34 -4.68 23.96
C CYS A 636 1.54 -5.16 25.41
N ASN A 637 2.60 -5.91 25.68
CA ASN A 637 2.93 -6.37 27.04
C ASN A 637 3.13 -5.19 28.01
N LYS A 638 3.77 -4.12 27.57
CA LYS A 638 4.02 -2.93 28.40
C LYS A 638 2.71 -2.23 28.74
N LEU A 639 1.82 -2.02 27.77
CA LEU A 639 0.49 -1.44 27.97
C LEU A 639 -0.36 -2.29 28.92
N TRP A 640 -0.33 -3.62 28.76
CA TRP A 640 -1.00 -4.56 29.64
C TRP A 640 -0.53 -4.45 31.09
N ASN A 641 0.78 -4.41 31.32
CA ASN A 641 1.37 -4.28 32.62
C ASN A 641 1.11 -2.91 33.25
N ALA A 642 1.09 -1.85 32.48
CA ALA A 642 0.70 -0.51 32.90
C ALA A 642 -0.76 -0.49 33.39
N THR A 643 -1.68 -1.09 32.63
CA THR A 643 -3.09 -1.22 33.07
C THR A 643 -3.22 -2.01 34.36
N ARG A 644 -2.50 -3.14 34.47
CA ARG A 644 -2.46 -3.95 35.69
C ARG A 644 -1.97 -3.12 36.90
N PHE A 645 -0.94 -2.30 36.68
CA PHE A 645 -0.45 -1.40 37.76
C PHE A 645 -1.53 -0.38 38.18
N VAL A 646 -2.24 0.21 37.22
CA VAL A 646 -3.32 1.17 37.56
C VAL A 646 -4.43 0.47 38.34
N ILE A 647 -4.91 -0.68 37.88
CA ILE A 647 -5.97 -1.45 38.57
C ILE A 647 -5.54 -1.77 40.04
N MET A 648 -4.33 -2.24 40.25
CA MET A 648 -3.81 -2.52 41.61
C MET A 648 -3.78 -1.29 42.55
N ASN A 649 -3.78 -0.08 41.97
CA ASN A 649 -3.76 1.17 42.73
C ASN A 649 -5.13 1.83 42.86
N VAL A 650 -6.15 1.40 42.12
CA VAL A 650 -7.53 1.93 42.23
C VAL A 650 -8.48 0.92 42.91
N GLU A 651 -8.26 -0.40 42.71
CA GLU A 651 -9.08 -1.46 43.27
C GLU A 651 -9.07 -1.41 44.80
N ASN A 652 -10.24 -1.33 45.43
CA ASN A 652 -10.44 -1.22 46.90
C ASN A 652 -9.71 -0.04 47.56
N LYS A 653 -9.43 1.01 46.80
CA LYS A 653 -8.81 2.25 47.30
C LYS A 653 -9.65 3.46 46.90
N ASP A 654 -9.53 4.54 47.69
CA ASP A 654 -10.06 5.82 47.25
C ASP A 654 -9.21 6.37 46.08
N TYR A 655 -9.87 6.63 44.95
CA TYR A 655 -9.26 7.22 43.76
C TYR A 655 -10.00 8.49 43.32
N GLY A 656 -10.64 9.21 44.23
CA GLY A 656 -11.20 10.53 43.98
C GLY A 656 -12.52 10.55 43.19
N GLN A 657 -13.27 9.46 43.19
CA GLN A 657 -14.58 9.40 42.48
C GLN A 657 -15.61 10.38 43.10
N ASN A 658 -15.41 10.83 44.36
CA ASN A 658 -16.25 11.80 45.03
C ASN A 658 -15.65 13.22 45.03
N PHE A 659 -14.45 13.42 44.47
CA PHE A 659 -13.83 14.74 44.37
C PHE A 659 -14.50 15.50 43.19
N ASN A 660 -14.74 16.81 43.46
CA ASN A 660 -15.10 17.68 42.34
C ASN A 660 -13.86 18.12 41.55
N GLN A 661 -14.06 18.76 40.42
CA GLN A 661 -12.96 19.18 39.55
C GLN A 661 -11.98 20.16 40.22
N GLU A 662 -12.46 21.01 41.15
CA GLU A 662 -11.61 21.95 41.89
C GLU A 662 -10.68 21.19 42.83
N GLN A 663 -11.23 20.25 43.58
CA GLN A 663 -10.43 19.40 44.51
C GLN A 663 -9.36 18.58 43.75
N ILE A 664 -9.69 18.06 42.60
CA ILE A 664 -8.69 17.40 41.75
C ILE A 664 -7.61 18.40 41.32
N ALA A 665 -8.00 19.58 40.83
CA ALA A 665 -7.08 20.58 40.30
C ALA A 665 -6.10 21.10 41.38
N GLU A 666 -6.60 21.36 42.59
CA GLU A 666 -5.80 21.85 43.73
C GLU A 666 -4.72 20.84 44.16
N ASN A 667 -4.98 19.55 44.01
CA ASN A 667 -4.10 18.48 44.44
C ASN A 667 -3.23 17.86 43.32
N LEU A 668 -3.28 18.40 42.07
CA LEU A 668 -2.38 17.98 41.01
C LEU A 668 -0.92 18.24 41.35
N SER A 669 -0.07 17.26 41.15
CA SER A 669 1.38 17.44 41.25
C SER A 669 1.93 18.02 39.94
N PHE A 670 3.19 18.45 39.94
CA PHE A 670 3.87 18.87 38.70
C PHE A 670 3.91 17.75 37.67
N ALA A 671 4.06 16.49 38.09
CA ALA A 671 4.11 15.34 37.21
C ALA A 671 2.74 15.03 36.60
N ASP A 672 1.65 15.21 37.34
CA ASP A 672 0.28 15.06 36.80
C ASP A 672 0.02 16.11 35.71
N VAL A 673 0.33 17.39 35.99
CA VAL A 673 0.17 18.48 35.02
C VAL A 673 1.03 18.26 33.76
N TRP A 674 2.29 17.84 33.96
CA TRP A 674 3.18 17.52 32.86
C TRP A 674 2.60 16.40 31.94
N MET A 675 2.14 15.29 32.56
CA MET A 675 1.60 14.17 31.76
C MET A 675 0.28 14.50 31.08
N LEU A 676 -0.60 15.27 31.73
CA LEU A 676 -1.84 15.77 31.12
C LEU A 676 -1.56 16.67 29.89
N ASN A 677 -0.52 17.52 29.96
CA ASN A 677 -0.08 18.32 28.84
C ASN A 677 0.53 17.47 27.71
N LYS A 678 1.32 16.46 28.05
CA LYS A 678 1.84 15.50 27.06
C LYS A 678 0.69 14.77 26.34
N LEU A 679 -0.32 14.35 27.09
CA LEU A 679 -1.53 13.74 26.55
C LEU A 679 -2.29 14.69 25.61
N GLN A 680 -2.46 15.97 25.99
CA GLN A 680 -3.12 16.96 25.14
C GLN A 680 -2.35 17.20 23.83
N ASN A 681 -1.02 17.33 23.92
CA ASN A 681 -0.20 17.53 22.72
C ASN A 681 -0.28 16.32 21.79
N ALA A 682 -0.13 15.11 22.33
CA ALA A 682 -0.26 13.88 21.57
C ALA A 682 -1.65 13.72 20.91
N ASN A 683 -2.71 14.08 21.63
CA ASN A 683 -4.06 14.09 21.11
C ASN A 683 -4.20 15.01 19.89
N ASN A 684 -3.70 16.25 19.97
CA ASN A 684 -3.72 17.21 18.87
C ASN A 684 -2.90 16.70 17.65
N GLU A 685 -1.70 16.20 17.89
CA GLU A 685 -0.82 15.67 16.86
C GLU A 685 -1.44 14.47 16.14
N VAL A 686 -1.99 13.51 16.89
CA VAL A 686 -2.62 12.31 16.34
C VAL A 686 -3.82 12.68 15.45
N GLN A 687 -4.67 13.62 15.88
CA GLN A 687 -5.79 14.10 15.06
C GLN A 687 -5.30 14.76 13.75
N GLN A 688 -4.25 15.58 13.82
CA GLN A 688 -3.63 16.16 12.62
C GLN A 688 -3.06 15.08 11.69
N HIS A 689 -2.41 14.08 12.26
CA HIS A 689 -1.84 12.97 11.49
C HIS A 689 -2.91 12.10 10.82
N PHE A 690 -4.02 11.81 11.49
CA PHE A 690 -5.17 11.13 10.88
C PHE A 690 -5.77 11.94 9.73
N SER A 691 -5.95 13.26 9.95
CA SER A 691 -6.48 14.16 8.90
C SER A 691 -5.57 14.26 7.68
N ALA A 692 -4.26 14.12 7.88
CA ALA A 692 -3.24 14.10 6.82
C ALA A 692 -2.94 12.71 6.27
N TYR A 693 -3.65 11.67 6.70
CA TYR A 693 -3.39 10.25 6.34
C TYR A 693 -1.95 9.79 6.67
N ARG A 694 -1.34 10.36 7.72
CA ARG A 694 0.01 10.03 8.18
C ARG A 694 -0.05 9.07 9.38
N LEU A 695 -0.51 7.84 9.11
CA LEU A 695 -0.61 6.82 10.16
C LEU A 695 0.74 6.47 10.78
N ASP A 696 1.82 6.57 10.02
CA ASP A 696 3.20 6.41 10.49
C ASP A 696 3.55 7.40 11.61
N LEU A 697 3.18 8.67 11.44
CA LEU A 697 3.40 9.68 12.47
C LEU A 697 2.45 9.50 13.66
N ALA A 698 1.17 9.18 13.42
CA ALA A 698 0.22 8.88 14.48
C ALA A 698 0.70 7.72 15.37
N ALA A 699 1.16 6.62 14.76
CA ALA A 699 1.71 5.48 15.48
C ALA A 699 2.96 5.86 16.29
N ASN A 700 3.85 6.70 15.74
CA ASN A 700 5.05 7.16 16.45
C ASN A 700 4.69 8.02 17.65
N THR A 701 3.80 9.00 17.51
CA THR A 701 3.31 9.85 18.60
C THR A 701 2.69 9.01 19.73
N LEU A 702 1.85 8.02 19.38
CA LEU A 702 1.22 7.11 20.34
C LEU A 702 2.25 6.21 21.04
N TYR A 703 3.25 5.73 20.32
CA TYR A 703 4.32 4.93 20.91
C TYR A 703 5.11 5.74 21.92
N GLN A 704 5.53 6.95 21.59
CA GLN A 704 6.25 7.86 22.48
C GLN A 704 5.42 8.20 23.73
N LEU A 705 4.16 8.59 23.55
CA LEU A 705 3.26 8.89 24.66
C LEU A 705 3.18 7.73 25.67
N VAL A 706 2.98 6.51 25.17
CA VAL A 706 2.75 5.35 26.03
C VAL A 706 4.05 4.79 26.60
N TRP A 707 5.03 4.54 25.73
CA TRP A 707 6.25 3.87 26.17
C TRP A 707 7.15 4.81 26.94
N GLU A 708 7.49 5.96 26.35
CA GLU A 708 8.51 6.86 26.91
C GLU A 708 7.94 7.75 28.00
N GLU A 709 6.76 8.39 27.77
CA GLU A 709 6.23 9.39 28.70
C GLU A 709 5.41 8.74 29.82
N TYR A 710 4.40 7.93 29.46
CA TYR A 710 3.50 7.33 30.46
C TYR A 710 4.19 6.22 31.23
N CYS A 711 4.75 5.19 30.56
CA CYS A 711 5.29 4.03 31.26
C CYS A 711 6.65 4.25 31.89
N ASP A 712 7.60 4.90 31.15
CA ASP A 712 8.97 5.05 31.69
C ASP A 712 9.12 6.18 32.68
N TRP A 713 8.27 7.20 32.63
CA TRP A 713 8.33 8.33 33.54
C TRP A 713 7.11 8.42 34.45
N TYR A 714 5.90 8.62 33.90
CA TYR A 714 4.77 9.00 34.74
C TYR A 714 4.38 7.93 35.76
N LEU A 715 4.35 6.65 35.37
CA LEU A 715 4.05 5.57 36.32
C LEU A 715 5.06 5.50 37.49
N GLU A 716 6.33 5.76 37.23
CA GLU A 716 7.36 5.77 38.27
C GLU A 716 7.22 6.97 39.17
N LEU A 717 6.88 8.15 38.64
CA LEU A 717 6.61 9.36 39.45
C LEU A 717 5.35 9.19 40.29
N ALA A 718 4.30 8.62 39.74
CA ALA A 718 3.05 8.33 40.43
C ALA A 718 3.26 7.41 41.64
N LYS A 719 4.21 6.44 41.59
CA LYS A 719 4.57 5.61 42.74
C LYS A 719 5.09 6.47 43.93
N VAL A 720 5.93 7.45 43.63
CA VAL A 720 6.48 8.35 44.64
C VAL A 720 5.39 9.22 45.26
N GLN A 721 4.49 9.75 44.45
CA GLN A 721 3.36 10.58 44.86
C GLN A 721 2.43 9.81 45.79
N MET A 722 2.05 8.58 45.41
CA MET A 722 1.17 7.74 46.23
C MET A 722 1.80 7.27 47.55
N GLN A 723 3.13 7.23 47.64
CA GLN A 723 3.86 6.77 48.84
C GLN A 723 4.25 7.91 49.76
N LYS A 724 4.63 9.07 49.21
CA LYS A 724 5.23 10.19 49.94
C LYS A 724 4.36 11.45 49.99
N GLY A 725 3.31 11.52 49.15
CA GLY A 725 2.33 12.60 49.13
C GLY A 725 1.37 12.53 50.33
N ASN A 726 0.62 13.62 50.55
CA ASN A 726 -0.51 13.59 51.50
C ASN A 726 -1.64 12.72 50.95
N SER A 727 -2.70 12.47 51.72
CA SER A 727 -3.83 11.62 51.35
C SER A 727 -4.52 12.10 50.06
N ASP A 728 -4.76 13.40 49.92
CA ASP A 728 -5.53 13.98 48.81
C ASP A 728 -4.70 13.99 47.52
N GLN A 729 -3.39 14.23 47.62
CA GLN A 729 -2.47 14.06 46.47
C GLN A 729 -2.42 12.61 46.01
N ALA A 730 -2.35 11.64 46.93
CA ALA A 730 -2.34 10.22 46.59
C ALA A 730 -3.65 9.78 45.93
N ILE A 731 -4.79 10.30 46.41
CA ILE A 731 -6.11 10.08 45.81
C ILE A 731 -6.19 10.69 44.42
N THR A 732 -5.78 11.95 44.24
CA THR A 732 -5.75 12.66 42.96
C THR A 732 -4.84 11.97 41.94
N THR A 733 -3.65 11.50 42.40
CA THR A 733 -2.75 10.74 41.51
C THR A 733 -3.39 9.45 40.98
N ARG A 734 -4.15 8.71 41.79
CA ARG A 734 -4.89 7.54 41.35
C ARG A 734 -5.97 7.90 40.34
N TYR A 735 -6.67 9.01 40.54
CA TYR A 735 -7.66 9.52 39.57
C TYR A 735 -7.01 9.84 38.22
N VAL A 736 -5.91 10.58 38.24
CA VAL A 736 -5.20 10.99 37.03
C VAL A 736 -4.59 9.78 36.30
N LEU A 737 -4.04 8.79 37.02
CA LEU A 737 -3.56 7.53 36.46
C LEU A 737 -4.65 6.82 35.67
N LEU A 738 -5.85 6.68 36.25
CA LEU A 738 -6.99 6.03 35.61
C LEU A 738 -7.50 6.84 34.42
N TYR A 739 -7.63 8.16 34.57
CA TYR A 739 -8.06 9.07 33.53
C TYR A 739 -7.14 9.01 32.28
N ILE A 740 -5.81 9.12 32.51
CA ILE A 740 -4.84 9.07 31.42
C ILE A 740 -4.89 7.72 30.72
N LEU A 741 -4.98 6.61 31.48
CA LEU A 741 -5.08 5.28 30.88
C LEU A 741 -6.33 5.14 30.01
N GLU A 742 -7.49 5.63 30.47
CA GLU A 742 -8.74 5.65 29.67
C GLU A 742 -8.54 6.37 28.35
N GLN A 743 -7.93 7.58 28.39
CA GLN A 743 -7.66 8.37 27.18
C GLN A 743 -6.67 7.67 26.24
N ILE A 744 -5.60 7.08 26.77
CA ILE A 744 -4.61 6.31 25.99
C ILE A 744 -5.28 5.14 25.27
N LEU A 745 -6.12 4.38 25.93
CA LEU A 745 -6.84 3.26 25.32
C LEU A 745 -7.71 3.74 24.15
N CYS A 746 -8.44 4.84 24.32
CA CYS A 746 -9.26 5.42 23.25
C CYS A 746 -8.40 5.93 22.08
N LEU A 747 -7.26 6.58 22.35
CA LEU A 747 -6.36 7.08 21.31
C LEU A 747 -5.75 5.96 20.45
N ILE A 748 -5.41 4.84 21.06
CA ILE A 748 -4.74 3.71 20.38
C ILE A 748 -5.74 2.77 19.72
N HIS A 749 -6.99 2.72 20.18
CA HIS A 749 -8.00 1.74 19.74
C HIS A 749 -8.12 1.61 18.21
N PRO A 750 -8.09 2.66 17.38
CA PRO A 750 -8.17 2.51 15.94
C PRO A 750 -7.06 1.63 15.34
N ILE A 751 -5.87 1.63 15.94
CA ILE A 751 -4.73 0.84 15.47
C ILE A 751 -4.69 -0.53 16.15
N MET A 752 -4.91 -0.60 17.47
CA MET A 752 -4.79 -1.80 18.31
C MET A 752 -6.13 -2.15 18.97
N PRO A 753 -7.10 -2.68 18.20
CA PRO A 753 -8.46 -2.80 18.70
C PRO A 753 -8.66 -3.88 19.77
N PHE A 754 -7.94 -5.00 19.70
CA PHE A 754 -8.21 -6.13 20.59
C PHE A 754 -7.72 -5.89 22.03
N ILE A 755 -6.47 -5.52 22.18
CA ILE A 755 -5.90 -5.28 23.50
C ILE A 755 -6.60 -4.09 24.20
N THR A 756 -6.92 -3.04 23.44
CA THR A 756 -7.59 -1.87 24.00
C THR A 756 -9.03 -2.17 24.40
N GLU A 757 -9.76 -3.00 23.64
CA GLU A 757 -11.10 -3.45 24.03
C GLU A 757 -11.04 -4.28 25.31
N GLU A 758 -10.11 -5.22 25.41
CA GLU A 758 -9.94 -6.05 26.62
C GLU A 758 -9.60 -5.19 27.83
N LEU A 759 -8.60 -4.31 27.72
CA LEU A 759 -8.18 -3.43 28.81
C LEU A 759 -9.27 -2.42 29.21
N TRP A 760 -10.04 -1.93 28.25
CA TRP A 760 -11.20 -1.09 28.48
C TRP A 760 -12.22 -1.81 29.37
N HIS A 761 -12.54 -3.05 29.07
CA HIS A 761 -13.48 -3.84 29.86
C HIS A 761 -12.97 -4.15 31.26
N GLN A 762 -11.65 -4.10 31.50
CA GLN A 762 -11.07 -4.22 32.85
C GLN A 762 -11.19 -2.93 33.64
N ILE A 763 -11.25 -1.77 33.01
CA ILE A 763 -11.25 -0.46 33.72
C ILE A 763 -12.61 0.26 33.71
N LYS A 764 -13.53 -0.07 32.80
CA LYS A 764 -14.78 0.68 32.56
C LYS A 764 -15.67 0.80 33.80
N SER A 765 -15.64 -0.19 34.74
CA SER A 765 -16.36 -0.12 36.00
C SER A 765 -15.84 0.97 36.94
N TYR A 766 -14.55 1.35 36.83
CA TYR A 766 -13.94 2.41 37.62
C TYR A 766 -14.15 3.80 36.97
N THR A 767 -14.40 3.86 35.65
CA THR A 767 -14.58 5.12 34.92
C THR A 767 -16.05 5.50 34.70
N ASN A 768 -17.00 4.71 35.23
CA ASN A 768 -18.45 4.86 34.97
C ASN A 768 -18.81 4.92 33.49
N LYS A 769 -18.13 4.14 32.65
CA LYS A 769 -18.38 4.01 31.22
C LYS A 769 -18.99 2.65 30.90
N ASP A 770 -19.80 2.60 29.86
CA ASP A 770 -20.47 1.40 29.40
C ASP A 770 -20.17 1.09 27.93
N GLY A 771 -20.44 -0.14 27.55
CA GLY A 771 -20.33 -0.61 26.17
C GLY A 771 -18.90 -0.88 25.73
N SER A 772 -18.75 -1.02 24.40
CA SER A 772 -17.47 -1.23 23.74
C SER A 772 -16.70 0.09 23.59
N ILE A 773 -15.38 0.03 23.67
CA ILE A 773 -14.50 1.19 23.40
C ILE A 773 -14.64 1.67 21.95
N ALA A 774 -14.97 0.78 21.02
CA ALA A 774 -15.18 1.10 19.61
C ALA A 774 -16.33 2.11 19.37
N LEU A 775 -17.23 2.24 20.34
CA LEU A 775 -18.39 3.17 20.30
C LEU A 775 -18.21 4.39 21.22
N GLN A 776 -17.08 4.50 21.92
CA GLN A 776 -16.76 5.68 22.70
C GLN A 776 -16.28 6.81 21.81
N HIS A 777 -16.42 8.05 22.28
CA HIS A 777 -15.92 9.21 21.57
C HIS A 777 -14.39 9.25 21.57
N TYR A 778 -13.81 9.52 20.38
CA TYR A 778 -12.38 9.75 20.26
C TYR A 778 -12.00 11.01 21.05
N PRO A 779 -10.93 10.98 21.85
CA PRO A 779 -10.54 12.13 22.67
C PRO A 779 -10.24 13.37 21.83
N LYS A 780 -10.85 14.49 22.18
CA LYS A 780 -10.60 15.78 21.52
C LYS A 780 -9.76 16.70 22.39
N ASN A 781 -10.12 16.80 23.66
CA ASN A 781 -9.46 17.64 24.63
C ASN A 781 -9.24 16.89 25.94
N VAL A 782 -8.28 17.34 26.70
CA VAL A 782 -8.05 16.87 28.08
C VAL A 782 -8.86 17.76 29.01
N ASP A 783 -10.06 17.33 29.38
CA ASP A 783 -11.03 18.13 30.13
C ASP A 783 -10.49 18.64 31.48
N LEU A 784 -9.62 17.85 32.10
CA LEU A 784 -8.95 18.26 33.36
C LEU A 784 -8.07 19.50 33.22
N LEU A 785 -7.61 19.83 32.01
CA LEU A 785 -6.83 21.03 31.71
C LEU A 785 -7.70 22.28 31.45
N GLN A 786 -8.97 22.10 31.03
CA GLN A 786 -9.83 23.23 30.61
C GLN A 786 -10.31 24.08 31.80
N ASN A 787 -10.43 23.51 32.99
CA ASN A 787 -11.00 24.15 34.17
C ASN A 787 -10.00 24.85 35.09
N ILE A 788 -8.71 24.85 34.74
CA ILE A 788 -7.66 25.43 35.55
C ILE A 788 -7.23 26.78 34.97
N ASN A 789 -7.83 27.87 35.40
CA ASN A 789 -7.55 29.25 34.95
C ASN A 789 -6.09 29.73 35.16
N ILE A 790 -5.25 28.93 35.82
CA ILE A 790 -3.86 29.29 36.24
C ILE A 790 -2.83 28.52 35.39
N ILE A 791 -3.29 27.75 34.39
CA ILE A 791 -2.46 26.72 33.76
C ILE A 791 -1.24 27.26 33.00
N SER A 792 -1.25 28.46 32.42
CA SER A 792 -0.14 28.91 31.58
C SER A 792 1.17 29.08 32.33
N GLU A 793 1.10 29.70 33.49
CA GLU A 793 2.27 29.97 34.37
C GLU A 793 2.73 28.71 35.09
N ILE A 794 1.78 27.98 35.68
CA ILE A 794 2.02 26.67 36.30
C ILE A 794 2.58 25.66 35.33
N LYS A 795 2.06 25.63 34.09
CA LYS A 795 2.48 24.74 33.01
C LYS A 795 3.94 24.91 32.63
N GLN A 796 4.43 26.13 32.47
CA GLN A 796 5.80 26.42 32.15
C GLN A 796 6.75 26.00 33.29
N ASN A 797 6.39 26.29 34.54
CA ASN A 797 7.18 25.91 35.69
C ASN A 797 7.26 24.37 35.86
N TYR A 798 6.18 23.64 35.63
CA TYR A 798 6.17 22.17 35.76
C TYR A 798 6.92 21.47 34.66
N ASN A 799 6.94 21.99 33.43
CA ASN A 799 7.80 21.47 32.40
C ASN A 799 9.29 21.66 32.74
N GLU A 800 9.69 22.84 33.25
CA GLU A 800 11.05 23.09 33.71
C GLU A 800 11.44 22.15 34.88
N HIS A 801 10.55 21.91 35.85
CA HIS A 801 10.77 20.92 36.90
C HIS A 801 11.01 19.50 36.33
N MET A 802 10.22 19.09 35.33
CA MET A 802 10.37 17.78 34.75
C MET A 802 11.68 17.66 33.97
N GLU A 803 12.04 18.65 33.15
CA GLU A 803 13.29 18.67 32.38
C GLU A 803 14.50 18.63 33.33
N LEU A 804 14.49 19.42 34.40
CA LEU A 804 15.55 19.43 35.41
C LEU A 804 15.68 18.07 36.09
N MET A 805 14.56 17.48 36.51
CA MET A 805 14.53 16.16 37.13
C MET A 805 15.07 15.08 36.20
N GLN A 806 14.61 15.05 34.93
CA GLN A 806 15.09 14.11 33.92
C GLN A 806 16.59 14.25 33.70
N THR A 807 17.08 15.48 33.63
CA THR A 807 18.50 15.78 33.43
C THR A 807 19.33 15.24 34.63
N ILE A 808 18.89 15.46 35.84
CA ILE A 808 19.55 14.94 37.08
C ILE A 808 19.54 13.41 37.11
N ILE A 809 18.39 12.78 36.83
CA ILE A 809 18.27 11.32 36.84
C ILE A 809 19.13 10.68 35.76
N HIS A 810 19.17 11.26 34.55
CA HIS A 810 20.05 10.81 33.48
C HIS A 810 21.53 10.98 33.86
N GLY A 811 21.90 12.10 34.44
CA GLY A 811 23.26 12.33 35.00
C GLY A 811 23.65 11.26 35.99
N CYS A 812 22.77 10.95 36.93
CA CYS A 812 22.99 9.88 37.93
C CYS A 812 23.12 8.49 37.26
N ARG A 813 22.27 8.16 36.29
CA ARG A 813 22.35 6.88 35.56
C ARG A 813 23.64 6.74 34.78
N ASN A 814 24.09 7.82 34.17
CA ASN A 814 25.37 7.85 33.43
C ASN A 814 26.55 7.65 34.39
N LEU A 815 26.59 8.38 35.50
CA LEU A 815 27.62 8.20 36.53
C LEU A 815 27.67 6.75 37.07
N ARG A 816 26.50 6.14 37.33
CA ARG A 816 26.43 4.73 37.75
C ARG A 816 27.05 3.79 36.70
N SER A 817 26.74 4.00 35.44
CA SER A 817 27.26 3.19 34.35
C SER A 817 28.78 3.33 34.22
N GLU A 818 29.27 4.56 34.32
CA GLU A 818 30.70 4.88 34.20
C GLU A 818 31.50 4.32 35.37
N MET A 819 30.95 4.42 36.60
CA MET A 819 31.56 3.92 37.81
C MET A 819 31.26 2.44 38.08
N LYS A 820 30.56 1.73 37.15
CA LYS A 820 30.16 0.31 37.26
C LYS A 820 29.40 -0.03 38.54
N ILE A 821 28.57 0.90 39.04
CA ILE A 821 27.75 0.71 40.21
C ILE A 821 26.49 -0.05 39.87
N ALA A 822 26.14 -1.05 40.66
CA ALA A 822 24.93 -1.83 40.43
C ALA A 822 23.67 -0.95 40.47
N PRO A 823 22.69 -1.14 39.55
CA PRO A 823 21.49 -0.30 39.49
C PRO A 823 20.64 -0.33 40.78
N SER A 824 20.75 -1.36 41.62
CA SER A 824 20.01 -1.53 42.89
C SER A 824 20.70 -0.93 44.09
N GLU A 825 21.97 -0.58 44.01
CA GLU A 825 22.77 -0.06 45.09
C GLU A 825 22.32 1.37 45.47
N LYS A 826 22.18 1.66 46.77
CA LYS A 826 21.85 2.98 47.22
C LYS A 826 23.12 3.73 47.60
N ILE A 827 23.29 4.92 47.02
CA ILE A 827 24.48 5.78 47.23
C ILE A 827 24.06 7.19 47.58
N ASP A 828 24.98 7.93 48.19
CA ASP A 828 24.76 9.33 48.51
C ASP A 828 25.08 10.20 47.30
N LEU A 829 24.23 11.20 47.06
CA LEU A 829 24.35 12.15 45.94
C LEU A 829 24.59 13.53 46.50
N ASP A 830 25.68 14.16 46.07
CA ASP A 830 25.94 15.59 46.28
C ASP A 830 25.54 16.35 45.01
N ILE A 831 24.76 17.41 45.19
CA ILE A 831 24.30 18.31 44.13
C ILE A 831 24.88 19.69 44.40
N GLU A 832 25.66 20.23 43.46
CA GLU A 832 26.02 21.64 43.44
C GLU A 832 24.93 22.43 42.73
N ASN A 833 24.38 23.46 43.39
CA ASN A 833 23.36 24.33 42.82
C ASN A 833 23.72 25.80 43.07
N LYS A 834 24.31 26.45 42.07
CA LYS A 834 24.76 27.87 42.15
C LYS A 834 23.60 28.86 42.26
N ASN A 835 22.43 28.50 41.79
CA ASN A 835 21.29 29.42 41.67
C ASN A 835 20.29 29.39 42.84
N SER A 836 20.53 28.61 43.90
CA SER A 836 19.71 28.50 45.12
C SER A 836 18.19 28.46 44.86
N SER A 837 17.75 27.76 43.79
CA SER A 837 16.33 27.75 43.43
C SER A 837 15.53 26.73 44.27
N ASP A 838 14.36 27.15 44.79
CA ASP A 838 13.42 26.29 45.51
C ASP A 838 12.88 25.11 44.66
N LYS A 839 13.14 25.15 43.36
CA LYS A 839 12.70 24.12 42.42
C LYS A 839 13.25 22.74 42.78
N LEU A 840 14.47 22.64 43.29
CA LEU A 840 15.07 21.37 43.70
C LEU A 840 14.36 20.68 44.84
N SER A 841 13.82 21.43 45.81
CA SER A 841 13.18 20.87 46.99
C SER A 841 11.99 19.96 46.67
N ILE A 842 11.20 20.34 45.67
CA ILE A 842 10.05 19.57 45.16
C ILE A 842 10.50 18.28 44.48
N LEU A 843 11.67 18.26 43.85
CA LEU A 843 12.20 17.14 43.07
C LEU A 843 12.94 16.09 43.90
N LEU A 844 13.44 16.44 45.07
CA LEU A 844 14.27 15.55 45.90
C LEU A 844 13.66 14.17 46.17
N PRO A 845 12.37 14.03 46.54
CA PRO A 845 11.77 12.71 46.81
C PRO A 845 11.78 11.80 45.55
N TYR A 846 11.61 12.40 44.36
CA TYR A 846 11.60 11.67 43.05
C TYR A 846 13.02 11.28 42.68
N ILE A 847 13.98 12.20 42.77
CA ILE A 847 15.40 11.93 42.47
C ILE A 847 15.91 10.81 43.37
N GLN A 848 15.62 10.91 44.69
CA GLN A 848 16.04 9.91 45.67
C GLN A 848 15.51 8.52 45.31
N THR A 849 14.25 8.42 44.89
CA THR A 849 13.61 7.14 44.59
C THR A 849 14.06 6.59 43.25
N LEU A 850 14.04 7.41 42.18
CA LEU A 850 14.26 6.97 40.81
C LEU A 850 15.73 6.76 40.46
N ALA A 851 16.64 7.54 41.10
CA ALA A 851 18.08 7.37 40.95
C ALA A 851 18.68 6.43 42.02
N LYS A 852 17.87 5.82 42.90
CA LYS A 852 18.32 4.94 43.99
C LYS A 852 19.36 5.62 44.92
N ILE A 853 19.02 6.80 45.36
CA ILE A 853 19.87 7.61 46.25
C ILE A 853 19.50 7.35 47.71
N SER A 854 20.50 7.15 48.58
CA SER A 854 20.30 7.02 50.02
C SER A 854 20.07 8.38 50.69
N LYS A 855 20.92 9.35 50.36
CA LYS A 855 20.87 10.72 50.90
C LYS A 855 21.26 11.71 49.79
N ILE A 856 20.61 12.88 49.78
CA ILE A 856 20.95 13.99 48.89
C ILE A 856 21.48 15.13 49.75
N ASN A 857 22.66 15.63 49.43
CA ASN A 857 23.25 16.83 50.03
C ASN A 857 23.30 17.92 48.96
N ILE A 858 22.94 19.15 49.30
CA ILE A 858 22.96 20.29 48.39
C ILE A 858 24.05 21.26 48.83
N TYR A 859 24.90 21.66 47.89
CA TYR A 859 26.01 22.60 48.09
C TYR A 859 25.85 23.78 47.14
N GLN A 860 26.34 24.95 47.52
CA GLN A 860 26.44 26.10 46.64
C GLN A 860 27.61 25.91 45.64
N GLU A 861 28.72 25.33 46.12
CA GLU A 861 29.91 25.02 45.36
C GLU A 861 30.63 23.83 45.98
N PHE A 862 31.20 22.96 45.17
CA PHE A 862 32.00 21.85 45.59
C PHE A 862 33.42 22.37 45.95
N LEU A 863 33.73 22.39 47.27
CA LEU A 863 35.03 22.80 47.78
C LEU A 863 36.11 21.73 47.64
N ASP A 864 35.73 20.47 47.46
CA ASP A 864 36.62 19.33 47.31
C ASP A 864 36.31 18.65 45.95
N SER A 865 37.34 18.39 45.19
CA SER A 865 37.27 17.96 43.79
C SER A 865 37.86 16.59 43.49
N THR A 866 38.12 15.80 44.51
CA THR A 866 38.70 14.45 44.40
C THR A 866 37.68 13.41 43.86
N LEU A 867 36.40 13.71 43.87
CA LEU A 867 35.33 12.81 43.37
C LEU A 867 34.87 13.15 41.93
N PRO A 868 34.48 12.14 41.12
CA PRO A 868 33.95 12.37 39.79
C PRO A 868 32.72 13.29 39.81
N ILE A 869 32.79 14.35 38.97
CA ILE A 869 31.72 15.33 38.86
C ILE A 869 31.15 15.27 37.43
N VAL A 870 29.80 15.20 37.32
CA VAL A 870 29.08 15.43 36.07
C VAL A 870 28.43 16.80 36.15
N ALA A 871 28.87 17.70 35.27
CA ALA A 871 28.26 19.01 35.14
C ALA A 871 27.08 18.96 34.15
N LEU A 872 25.97 19.55 34.59
CA LEU A 872 24.70 19.65 33.86
C LEU A 872 24.30 21.12 33.90
N SER A 873 24.54 21.87 32.83
CA SER A 873 24.22 23.30 32.74
C SER A 873 24.52 24.12 34.02
N ASP A 874 23.54 24.30 34.88
CA ASP A 874 23.60 25.14 36.10
C ASP A 874 23.81 24.36 37.38
N ILE A 875 23.86 23.02 37.31
CA ILE A 875 24.09 22.12 38.44
C ILE A 875 25.21 21.14 38.18
N ALA A 876 25.88 20.67 39.22
CA ALA A 876 26.82 19.57 39.09
C ALA A 876 26.44 18.44 40.05
N LEU A 877 26.72 17.21 39.65
CA LEU A 877 26.40 15.98 40.40
C LEU A 877 27.67 15.22 40.70
N ARG A 878 27.78 14.66 41.89
CA ARG A 878 28.79 13.66 42.22
C ARG A 878 28.25 12.64 43.20
N PHE A 879 28.77 11.42 43.14
CA PHE A 879 28.51 10.41 44.14
C PHE A 879 29.56 10.47 45.27
N ASN A 880 29.10 10.41 46.49
CA ASN A 880 30.00 10.41 47.65
C ASN A 880 30.42 8.96 48.00
N ILE A 881 31.35 8.42 47.18
CA ILE A 881 31.93 7.09 47.35
C ILE A 881 33.45 7.14 47.16
N PRO A 882 34.22 6.32 47.87
CA PRO A 882 35.66 6.21 47.67
C PRO A 882 35.96 5.77 46.20
N VAL A 883 36.82 6.48 45.50
CA VAL A 883 37.21 6.20 44.13
C VAL A 883 38.67 5.82 44.07
N ASP A 884 38.96 4.81 43.22
CA ASP A 884 40.37 4.55 42.84
C ASP A 884 40.84 5.66 41.88
N ILE A 885 41.78 6.48 42.35
CA ILE A 885 42.28 7.65 41.64
C ILE A 885 42.88 7.29 40.27
N GLU A 886 43.55 6.14 40.13
CA GLU A 886 44.16 5.72 38.87
C GLU A 886 43.13 5.23 37.89
N GLU A 887 42.08 4.52 38.32
CA GLU A 887 40.98 4.11 37.45
C GLU A 887 40.17 5.32 36.97
N GLU A 888 39.97 6.33 37.86
CA GLU A 888 39.27 7.56 37.49
C GLU A 888 40.09 8.45 36.52
N LYS A 889 41.39 8.58 36.67
CA LYS A 889 42.24 9.24 35.73
C LYS A 889 42.18 8.58 34.32
N SER A 890 42.19 7.24 34.32
CA SER A 890 42.06 6.49 33.06
C SER A 890 40.67 6.73 32.38
N ARG A 891 39.60 6.80 33.16
CA ARG A 891 38.24 7.11 32.70
C ARG A 891 38.15 8.51 32.10
N LEU A 892 38.60 9.52 32.82
CA LEU A 892 38.61 10.92 32.41
C LEU A 892 39.43 11.13 31.13
N ASN A 893 40.57 10.48 31.02
CA ASN A 893 41.40 10.55 29.81
C ASN A 893 40.69 9.91 28.57
N LYS A 894 39.98 8.80 28.75
CA LYS A 894 39.17 8.21 27.66
C LYS A 894 38.01 9.12 27.26
N GLU A 895 37.34 9.76 28.22
CA GLU A 895 36.25 10.69 27.95
C GLU A 895 36.78 11.97 27.25
N LYS A 896 37.91 12.48 27.67
CA LYS A 896 38.62 13.59 27.01
C LYS A 896 38.86 13.28 25.52
N ILE A 897 39.45 12.10 25.22
CA ILE A 897 39.70 11.69 23.84
C ILE A 897 38.43 11.64 23.00
N LYS A 898 37.31 11.12 23.55
CA LYS A 898 36.01 11.11 22.85
C LYS A 898 35.49 12.53 22.61
N LEU A 899 35.58 13.42 23.60
CA LEU A 899 35.15 14.82 23.45
C LEU A 899 35.99 15.56 22.42
N ASP A 900 37.30 15.37 22.42
CA ASP A 900 38.21 15.96 21.43
C ASP A 900 37.82 15.52 20.01
N GLN A 901 37.42 14.25 19.81
CA GLN A 901 36.93 13.74 18.54
C GLN A 901 35.57 14.36 18.14
N GLU A 902 34.61 14.50 19.06
CA GLU A 902 33.32 15.13 18.78
C GLU A 902 33.46 16.63 18.49
N ILE A 903 34.30 17.34 19.25
CA ILE A 903 34.65 18.76 19.00
C ILE A 903 35.27 18.90 17.59
N ALA A 904 36.20 18.03 17.23
CA ALA A 904 36.80 18.04 15.89
C ALA A 904 35.75 17.81 14.78
N LYS A 905 34.79 16.90 14.98
CA LYS A 905 33.69 16.65 14.03
C LYS A 905 32.76 17.87 13.89
N CYS A 906 32.33 18.48 15.04
CA CYS A 906 31.47 19.65 15.02
C CYS A 906 32.20 20.86 14.37
N SER A 907 33.44 21.08 14.73
CA SER A 907 34.28 22.14 14.16
C SER A 907 34.49 21.94 12.65
N ALA A 908 34.75 20.72 12.19
CA ALA A 908 34.90 20.42 10.77
C ALA A 908 33.61 20.68 9.99
N LYS A 909 32.40 20.40 10.58
CA LYS A 909 31.11 20.75 9.97
C LYS A 909 30.92 22.26 9.90
N LEU A 910 31.19 22.98 11.00
CA LEU A 910 31.01 24.43 11.12
C LEU A 910 32.05 25.23 10.35
N THR A 911 33.16 24.63 9.92
CA THR A 911 34.19 25.24 9.03
C THR A 911 33.95 24.89 7.56
N ASN A 912 33.03 23.98 7.23
CA ASN A 912 32.71 23.60 5.86
C ASN A 912 31.71 24.58 5.22
N PRO A 913 32.14 25.41 4.23
CA PRO A 913 31.25 26.38 3.58
C PRO A 913 30.03 25.71 2.96
N ALA A 914 30.16 24.50 2.40
CA ALA A 914 29.04 23.76 1.81
C ALA A 914 27.97 23.35 2.82
N PHE A 915 28.33 23.19 4.11
CA PHE A 915 27.37 22.93 5.17
C PHE A 915 26.69 24.22 5.64
N ILE A 916 27.46 25.28 5.89
CA ILE A 916 26.96 26.58 6.38
C ILE A 916 25.97 27.19 5.39
N ASP A 917 26.26 27.13 4.08
CA ASP A 917 25.47 27.77 3.03
C ASP A 917 24.21 26.98 2.65
N LYS A 918 24.20 25.64 2.84
CA LYS A 918 23.11 24.75 2.42
C LYS A 918 22.24 24.23 3.56
N ALA A 919 22.73 24.22 4.79
CA ALA A 919 21.93 23.72 5.92
C ALA A 919 20.93 24.80 6.44
N PRO A 920 19.75 24.40 6.91
CA PRO A 920 18.82 25.31 7.59
C PRO A 920 19.51 26.01 8.78
N LYS A 921 19.24 27.31 8.98
CA LYS A 921 19.85 28.10 10.07
C LYS A 921 19.71 27.42 11.44
N ALA A 922 18.56 26.84 11.75
CA ALA A 922 18.33 26.12 12.99
C ALA A 922 19.30 24.93 13.21
N VAL A 923 19.71 24.25 12.15
CA VAL A 923 20.66 23.11 12.22
C VAL A 923 22.08 23.64 12.48
N VAL A 924 22.46 24.76 11.89
CA VAL A 924 23.75 25.41 12.14
C VAL A 924 23.84 25.92 13.59
N GLU A 925 22.79 26.59 14.08
CA GLU A 925 22.69 27.05 15.48
C GLU A 925 22.76 25.86 16.46
N GLN A 926 22.09 24.77 16.16
CA GLN A 926 22.12 23.55 16.97
C GLN A 926 23.54 22.95 17.07
N GLU A 927 24.30 22.90 15.96
CA GLU A 927 25.69 22.42 15.95
C GLU A 927 26.63 23.42 16.67
N GLN A 928 26.37 24.71 16.65
CA GLN A 928 27.11 25.71 17.43
C GLN A 928 26.89 25.55 18.94
N ILE A 929 25.63 25.35 19.36
CA ILE A 929 25.29 25.08 20.77
C ILE A 929 25.94 23.77 21.22
N ARG A 930 25.94 22.75 20.38
CA ARG A 930 26.57 21.46 20.65
C ARG A 930 28.07 21.59 20.84
N LEU A 931 28.75 22.35 19.96
CA LEU A 931 30.19 22.64 20.06
C LEU A 931 30.50 23.38 21.36
N SER A 932 29.71 24.40 21.72
CA SER A 932 29.88 25.16 22.99
C SER A 932 29.76 24.24 24.20
N ASN A 933 28.79 23.36 24.20
CA ASN A 933 28.56 22.40 25.31
C ASN A 933 29.74 21.41 25.44
N PHE A 934 30.26 20.90 24.33
CA PHE A 934 31.41 20.01 24.35
C PHE A 934 32.68 20.70 24.85
N ASN A 935 32.90 21.94 24.47
CA ASN A 935 34.07 22.72 24.97
C ASN A 935 33.97 22.97 26.49
N LYS A 936 32.80 23.35 26.99
CA LYS A 936 32.59 23.49 28.45
C LYS A 936 32.85 22.18 29.20
N LYS A 937 32.35 21.06 28.68
CA LYS A 937 32.57 19.75 29.26
C LYS A 937 34.05 19.34 29.23
N LEU A 938 34.77 19.66 28.17
CA LEU A 938 36.20 19.40 28.04
C LEU A 938 37.02 20.20 29.07
N GLU A 939 36.68 21.48 29.28
CA GLU A 939 37.30 22.32 30.30
C GLU A 939 37.15 21.72 31.69
N GLN A 940 35.94 21.25 32.00
CA GLN A 940 35.65 20.62 33.31
C GLN A 940 36.45 19.34 33.53
N ILE A 941 36.53 18.47 32.53
CA ILE A 941 37.35 17.24 32.58
C ILE A 941 38.84 17.59 32.77
N GLN A 942 39.33 18.61 32.10
CA GLN A 942 40.72 19.06 32.22
C GLN A 942 41.02 19.58 33.64
N GLN A 943 40.10 20.34 34.24
CA GLN A 943 40.17 20.78 35.64
C GLN A 943 40.19 19.60 36.59
N GLN A 944 39.31 18.63 36.42
CA GLN A 944 39.30 17.41 37.24
C GLN A 944 40.60 16.61 37.14
N LEU A 945 41.15 16.45 35.91
CA LEU A 945 42.44 15.76 35.73
C LEU A 945 43.60 16.50 36.39
N ILE A 946 43.54 17.83 36.50
CA ILE A 946 44.56 18.65 37.19
C ILE A 946 44.45 18.43 38.69
N GLN A 947 43.22 18.34 39.22
CA GLN A 947 42.93 18.18 40.66
C GLN A 947 43.23 16.76 41.19
N LEU A 948 43.20 15.76 40.30
CA LEU A 948 43.57 14.37 40.61
C LEU A 948 45.10 14.12 40.49
N ARG A 949 45.86 15.15 40.10
CA ARG A 949 47.35 15.09 40.12
C ARG A 949 47.91 15.26 41.54
#